data_63ae237d38f8f1395fecba87863d4650
#
_entry.id   63ae237d38f8f1395fecba87863d4650
#
_cell.length_a   1.000
_cell.length_b   1.000
_cell.length_c   1.000
_cell.angle_alpha   90.00
_cell.angle_beta   90.00
_cell.angle_gamma   90.00
#
_symmetry.space_group_name_H-M   'P 1'
#
loop_
_entity.id
_entity.type
_entity.pdbx_description
1 polymer ?
#
loop_
_entity_poly.entity_id
_entity_poly.type
_entity_poly.pdbx_seq_one_letter_code
_entity_poly.pdbx_strand_id
1 'polypeptide(L)'
;MNYLTHNEIREKWYNFFESKGHLKMPSASLVPIDDDSLLFNNAGVTPLKKYLDGSKIPESRRIVNIQKCIRTNDIENVGVTKRHLTFFEMMGNFSIGDYFKNEAIEFAYEFLIEYMDIPKEKLYMTVYTHDTETKNKWMSLGIDESHLVLLDGNYWEIGEGPSGPDTEIFFDRGEEFGGEEAKQAFFKDEEQERFVEIWNNVFSQYNAKKGVKREDYEELPSKNIDTGAGLERWCLMFQNVNSIFDTDLFQPIIKEIEKIANKKYDNSTPFKVIADHIRCITMALSDKANFGNTGRDYVLRRLLRRSVRMGKKLEINEPFLYRIVNEVVDVMKESYPELEKNLPNIQESIYREEKLFKDTLETGFKKLEELIKIANNSDKKIDALDVYRLYDTYGFPIDFTLEYLDEENITTDINKVNELIKEHRDKSRNFNQSTSMNIQNDKLLNFQEESKFIEDVYELESEVIGVFDNSIILKESCFYAESGGQVGDTGTVENSNFKADVIDCKKAPFKQNLLILDNIEGNINVGDKLIQKINKTRRENVTKNHTLTHLLQKELQNVLGDVKQAGSYVDEDYLRFDFTYIKKIGDEEIIEVEKRVNERIKESIKRDIKYLPKEEAFKLNSMHLFGEKYSDIVRVVSFNDSIELCGGCHVENTSLIGKCAI
;
A
#
# COMPACT_ATOMS: atom_id res chain seq x y z
N MET A 1 -22.62 32.50 7.09
CA MET A 1 -21.28 31.98 7.45
C MET A 1 -20.21 32.82 6.77
N ASN A 2 -19.11 33.10 7.46
CA ASN A 2 -17.99 33.81 6.87
C ASN A 2 -17.17 32.87 5.99
N TYR A 3 -16.57 33.40 4.92
CA TYR A 3 -15.60 32.66 4.10
C TYR A 3 -14.39 32.23 4.97
N LEU A 4 -13.97 30.97 4.85
CA LEU A 4 -12.77 30.44 5.48
C LEU A 4 -11.92 29.72 4.43
N THR A 5 -10.61 29.97 4.50
CA THR A 5 -9.62 29.21 3.73
C THR A 5 -9.41 27.81 4.32
N HIS A 6 -8.86 26.89 3.52
CA HIS A 6 -8.54 25.55 3.99
C HIS A 6 -7.58 25.55 5.22
N ASN A 7 -6.65 26.51 5.30
CA ASN A 7 -5.73 26.63 6.43
C ASN A 7 -6.44 27.16 7.69
N GLU A 8 -7.33 28.15 7.56
CA GLU A 8 -8.14 28.63 8.69
C GLU A 8 -9.06 27.53 9.26
N ILE A 9 -9.61 26.67 8.38
CA ILE A 9 -10.44 25.53 8.85
C ILE A 9 -9.59 24.55 9.64
N ARG A 10 -8.37 24.18 9.15
CA ARG A 10 -7.47 23.30 9.90
C ARG A 10 -7.06 23.89 11.25
N GLU A 11 -6.72 25.17 11.27
CA GLU A 11 -6.34 25.87 12.50
C GLU A 11 -7.47 25.90 13.52
N LYS A 12 -8.69 26.24 13.09
CA LYS A 12 -9.88 26.24 13.95
C LYS A 12 -10.18 24.85 14.51
N TRP A 13 -10.04 23.79 13.71
CA TRP A 13 -10.20 22.40 14.15
C TRP A 13 -9.23 22.05 15.27
N TYR A 14 -7.94 22.29 15.07
CA TYR A 14 -6.94 22.03 16.09
C TYR A 14 -7.16 22.86 17.34
N ASN A 15 -7.34 24.18 17.22
CA ASN A 15 -7.49 25.08 18.35
C ASN A 15 -8.69 24.71 19.24
N PHE A 16 -9.82 24.33 18.65
CA PHE A 16 -10.99 23.90 19.39
C PHE A 16 -10.70 22.62 20.19
N PHE A 17 -10.22 21.57 19.55
CA PHE A 17 -10.01 20.29 20.23
C PHE A 17 -8.83 20.32 21.21
N GLU A 18 -7.78 21.10 20.95
CA GLU A 18 -6.72 21.35 21.94
C GLU A 18 -7.30 22.05 23.19
N SER A 19 -8.25 22.99 23.02
CA SER A 19 -8.95 23.62 24.16
C SER A 19 -9.79 22.62 24.99
N LYS A 20 -10.20 21.48 24.37
CA LYS A 20 -10.88 20.36 25.05
C LYS A 20 -9.91 19.30 25.58
N GLY A 21 -8.62 19.59 25.61
CA GLY A 21 -7.57 18.71 26.16
C GLY A 21 -7.13 17.59 25.22
N HIS A 22 -7.37 17.70 23.91
CA HIS A 22 -6.86 16.74 22.94
C HIS A 22 -5.40 17.03 22.59
N LEU A 23 -4.59 15.97 22.52
CA LEU A 23 -3.22 16.02 22.01
C LEU A 23 -3.25 16.13 20.48
N LYS A 24 -2.65 17.18 19.95
CA LYS A 24 -2.46 17.33 18.52
C LYS A 24 -1.41 16.33 18.01
N MET A 25 -1.82 15.42 17.14
CA MET A 25 -0.92 14.50 16.47
C MET A 25 -0.72 14.90 15.00
N PRO A 26 0.50 14.81 14.47
CA PRO A 26 0.74 15.04 13.05
C PRO A 26 0.07 13.93 12.22
N SER A 27 -0.20 14.24 10.95
CA SER A 27 -0.64 13.23 10.00
C SER A 27 0.39 12.10 9.89
N ALA A 28 -0.05 10.87 9.98
CA ALA A 28 0.79 9.73 9.63
C ALA A 28 1.05 9.70 8.11
N SER A 29 2.07 8.95 7.70
CA SER A 29 2.35 8.69 6.28
C SER A 29 1.13 8.06 5.60
N LEU A 30 0.91 8.40 4.33
CA LEU A 30 -0.07 7.69 3.48
C LEU A 30 0.25 6.20 3.34
N VAL A 31 1.55 5.85 3.37
CA VAL A 31 2.02 4.47 3.36
C VAL A 31 1.90 3.90 4.77
N PRO A 32 1.01 2.91 5.03
CA PRO A 32 0.85 2.31 6.35
C PRO A 32 2.15 1.70 6.85
N ILE A 33 2.43 1.87 8.14
CA ILE A 33 3.54 1.20 8.83
C ILE A 33 2.93 0.05 9.62
N ASP A 34 3.46 -1.17 9.46
CA ASP A 34 3.01 -2.39 10.14
C ASP A 34 1.55 -2.83 9.86
N ASP A 35 0.98 -2.45 8.73
CA ASP A 35 -0.33 -2.92 8.26
C ASP A 35 -0.30 -3.22 6.76
N ASP A 36 -0.03 -4.49 6.42
CA ASP A 36 0.02 -4.97 5.03
C ASP A 36 -1.37 -5.20 4.43
N SER A 37 -2.43 -5.08 5.22
CA SER A 37 -3.81 -5.24 4.75
C SER A 37 -4.30 -4.05 3.92
N LEU A 38 -3.66 -2.89 4.06
CA LEU A 38 -4.03 -1.65 3.40
C LEU A 38 -2.95 -1.18 2.43
N LEU A 39 -3.37 -0.74 1.25
CA LEU A 39 -2.46 -0.10 0.29
C LEU A 39 -2.05 1.30 0.77
N PHE A 40 -3.00 2.05 1.31
CA PHE A 40 -2.83 3.39 1.85
C PHE A 40 -3.69 3.60 3.09
N ASN A 41 -3.31 4.52 3.95
CA ASN A 41 -4.19 5.00 5.01
C ASN A 41 -5.42 5.67 4.38
N ASN A 42 -6.61 5.21 4.73
CA ASN A 42 -7.89 5.57 4.11
C ASN A 42 -8.89 6.25 5.05
N ALA A 43 -8.52 6.40 6.33
CA ALA A 43 -9.32 7.06 7.37
C ALA A 43 -8.44 7.66 8.46
N GLY A 44 -8.97 8.63 9.20
CA GLY A 44 -8.28 9.27 10.33
C GLY A 44 -7.87 8.30 11.43
N VAL A 45 -8.68 7.29 11.66
CA VAL A 45 -8.49 6.26 12.69
C VAL A 45 -7.46 5.20 12.28
N THR A 46 -7.18 5.02 11.00
CA THR A 46 -6.33 3.92 10.53
C THR A 46 -4.97 3.83 11.25
N PRO A 47 -4.22 4.91 11.44
CA PRO A 47 -2.97 4.87 12.20
C PRO A 47 -3.14 4.64 13.70
N LEU A 48 -4.36 4.78 14.21
CA LEU A 48 -4.69 4.73 15.64
C LEU A 48 -5.30 3.38 16.07
N LYS A 49 -5.51 2.44 15.15
CA LYS A 49 -6.14 1.14 15.42
C LYS A 49 -5.60 0.44 16.67
N LYS A 50 -4.27 0.42 16.84
CA LYS A 50 -3.59 -0.22 17.99
C LYS A 50 -3.91 0.43 19.35
N TYR A 51 -4.42 1.65 19.36
CA TYR A 51 -4.89 2.31 20.56
C TYR A 51 -6.34 1.94 20.89
N LEU A 52 -7.18 1.82 19.86
CA LEU A 52 -8.60 1.48 20.02
C LEU A 52 -8.82 0.02 20.41
N ASP A 53 -7.98 -0.89 19.88
CA ASP A 53 -8.03 -2.32 20.23
C ASP A 53 -7.31 -2.66 21.55
N GLY A 54 -6.65 -1.66 22.17
CA GLY A 54 -5.94 -1.80 23.44
C GLY A 54 -4.57 -2.49 23.36
N SER A 55 -4.08 -2.82 22.15
CA SER A 55 -2.76 -3.45 21.97
C SER A 55 -1.60 -2.49 22.25
N LYS A 56 -1.86 -1.19 22.22
CA LYS A 56 -0.90 -0.13 22.55
C LYS A 56 -1.54 0.96 23.42
N ILE A 57 -0.80 1.48 24.37
CA ILE A 57 -1.24 2.61 25.22
C ILE A 57 -0.87 3.92 24.50
N PRO A 58 -1.83 4.84 24.24
CA PRO A 58 -1.54 6.14 23.65
C PRO A 58 -0.88 7.09 24.66
N GLU A 59 -0.15 8.09 24.16
CA GLU A 59 0.41 9.17 24.97
C GLU A 59 -0.69 10.02 25.64
N SER A 60 -1.80 10.23 24.95
CA SER A 60 -3.01 10.86 25.47
C SER A 60 -4.23 10.05 25.05
N ARG A 61 -5.23 9.98 25.94
CA ARG A 61 -6.52 9.36 25.62
C ARG A 61 -7.41 10.23 24.73
N ARG A 62 -7.12 11.53 24.63
CA ARG A 62 -7.77 12.48 23.72
C ARG A 62 -6.78 12.87 22.64
N ILE A 63 -7.11 12.59 21.40
CA ILE A 63 -6.25 12.87 20.23
C ILE A 63 -7.04 13.68 19.22
N VAL A 64 -6.37 14.64 18.57
CA VAL A 64 -6.89 15.35 17.41
C VAL A 64 -5.86 15.30 16.29
N ASN A 65 -6.29 14.98 15.06
CA ASN A 65 -5.43 15.00 13.89
C ASN A 65 -6.15 15.50 12.63
N ILE A 66 -5.38 15.74 11.60
CA ILE A 66 -5.85 15.88 10.22
C ILE A 66 -5.03 14.91 9.40
N GLN A 67 -5.63 13.78 9.06
CA GLN A 67 -4.94 12.65 8.43
C GLN A 67 -5.06 12.69 6.92
N LYS A 68 -3.92 12.57 6.23
CA LYS A 68 -3.84 12.29 4.79
C LYS A 68 -4.45 10.93 4.50
N CYS A 69 -5.40 10.88 3.56
CA CYS A 69 -6.11 9.66 3.20
C CYS A 69 -6.16 9.46 1.69
N ILE A 70 -6.07 8.20 1.25
CA ILE A 70 -6.33 7.79 -0.14
C ILE A 70 -7.40 6.69 -0.16
N ARG A 71 -8.47 6.90 -0.93
CA ARG A 71 -9.50 5.89 -1.23
C ARG A 71 -9.44 5.51 -2.71
N THR A 72 -9.02 4.29 -2.97
CA THR A 72 -8.84 3.79 -4.34
C THR A 72 -10.14 3.40 -5.02
N ASN A 73 -11.20 3.12 -4.24
CA ASN A 73 -12.52 2.77 -4.76
C ASN A 73 -13.23 3.96 -5.41
N ASP A 74 -12.83 5.19 -5.05
CA ASP A 74 -13.47 6.41 -5.55
C ASP A 74 -12.84 6.97 -6.84
N ILE A 75 -11.78 6.33 -7.35
CA ILE A 75 -11.03 6.82 -8.53
C ILE A 75 -11.94 7.06 -9.72
N GLU A 76 -12.88 6.15 -10.01
CA GLU A 76 -13.79 6.26 -11.16
C GLU A 76 -14.82 7.37 -10.99
N ASN A 77 -15.18 7.71 -9.74
CA ASN A 77 -16.16 8.73 -9.40
C ASN A 77 -15.59 10.15 -9.48
N VAL A 78 -14.25 10.29 -9.51
CA VAL A 78 -13.57 11.58 -9.58
C VAL A 78 -13.85 12.26 -10.91
N GLY A 79 -14.34 13.50 -10.82
CA GLY A 79 -14.72 14.31 -11.98
C GLY A 79 -16.13 14.02 -12.52
N VAL A 80 -16.77 12.91 -12.12
CA VAL A 80 -18.16 12.56 -12.42
C VAL A 80 -19.08 13.19 -11.37
N THR A 81 -18.80 12.97 -10.11
CA THR A 81 -19.51 13.59 -9.00
C THR A 81 -18.83 14.89 -8.55
N LYS A 82 -19.54 15.68 -7.73
CA LYS A 82 -19.04 16.95 -7.22
C LYS A 82 -18.22 16.85 -5.93
N ARG A 83 -18.13 15.66 -5.32
CA ARG A 83 -17.64 15.45 -3.94
C ARG A 83 -16.64 14.30 -3.76
N HIS A 84 -16.44 13.42 -4.75
CA HIS A 84 -15.48 12.33 -4.64
C HIS A 84 -14.08 12.74 -5.04
N LEU A 85 -13.11 12.32 -4.24
CA LEU A 85 -11.68 12.56 -4.40
C LEU A 85 -10.91 11.27 -4.15
N THR A 86 -9.78 11.11 -4.82
CA THR A 86 -8.83 10.02 -4.55
C THR A 86 -8.03 10.30 -3.27
N PHE A 87 -7.45 11.50 -3.17
CA PHE A 87 -6.77 12.00 -1.98
C PHE A 87 -7.63 13.05 -1.29
N PHE A 88 -7.75 12.94 0.03
CA PHE A 88 -8.43 13.92 0.87
C PHE A 88 -7.82 13.96 2.26
N GLU A 89 -8.15 15.00 3.00
CA GLU A 89 -7.74 15.17 4.39
C GLU A 89 -8.92 14.92 5.32
N MET A 90 -8.75 13.98 6.24
CA MET A 90 -9.77 13.65 7.25
C MET A 90 -9.38 14.27 8.57
N MET A 91 -10.15 15.25 9.01
CA MET A 91 -10.08 15.86 10.33
C MET A 91 -10.76 14.92 11.33
N GLY A 92 -10.05 14.53 12.38
CA GLY A 92 -10.57 13.60 13.38
C GLY A 92 -10.27 14.03 14.81
N ASN A 93 -11.22 13.76 15.71
CA ASN A 93 -11.04 13.81 17.13
C ASN A 93 -11.40 12.44 17.73
N PHE A 94 -10.57 11.97 18.64
CA PHE A 94 -10.63 10.61 19.14
C PHE A 94 -10.62 10.61 20.67
N SER A 95 -11.43 9.70 21.25
CA SER A 95 -11.40 9.35 22.65
C SER A 95 -11.08 7.87 22.82
N ILE A 96 -10.04 7.56 23.56
CA ILE A 96 -9.58 6.19 23.78
C ILE A 96 -9.86 5.84 25.23
N GLY A 97 -11.11 5.38 25.48
CA GLY A 97 -11.58 5.05 26.82
C GLY A 97 -11.62 6.23 27.79
N ASP A 98 -11.84 7.46 27.30
CA ASP A 98 -12.04 8.67 28.11
C ASP A 98 -13.50 9.12 28.02
N TYR A 99 -13.86 10.07 27.16
CA TYR A 99 -15.26 10.46 26.95
C TYR A 99 -15.95 9.58 25.91
N PHE A 100 -17.29 9.63 25.91
CA PHE A 100 -18.11 8.84 24.99
C PHE A 100 -19.23 9.68 24.35
N LYS A 101 -20.35 9.07 23.92
CA LYS A 101 -21.40 9.64 23.09
C LYS A 101 -21.84 11.05 23.50
N ASN A 102 -22.20 11.23 24.78
CA ASN A 102 -22.79 12.48 25.23
C ASN A 102 -21.85 13.66 25.07
N GLU A 103 -20.59 13.51 25.51
CA GLU A 103 -19.59 14.56 25.39
C GLU A 103 -19.14 14.73 23.93
N ALA A 104 -19.07 13.64 23.14
CA ALA A 104 -18.73 13.74 21.71
C ALA A 104 -19.76 14.59 20.97
N ILE A 105 -21.05 14.36 21.21
CA ILE A 105 -22.15 15.13 20.62
C ILE A 105 -22.16 16.57 21.13
N GLU A 106 -21.86 16.80 22.40
CA GLU A 106 -21.71 18.15 22.96
C GLU A 106 -20.57 18.91 22.29
N PHE A 107 -19.40 18.28 22.12
CA PHE A 107 -18.27 18.89 21.40
C PHE A 107 -18.61 19.17 19.94
N ALA A 108 -19.31 18.25 19.28
CA ALA A 108 -19.76 18.47 17.91
C ALA A 108 -20.72 19.65 17.81
N TYR A 109 -21.72 19.75 18.69
CA TYR A 109 -22.66 20.86 18.75
C TYR A 109 -21.95 22.19 19.01
N GLU A 110 -21.12 22.26 20.05
CA GLU A 110 -20.38 23.47 20.41
C GLU A 110 -19.46 23.91 19.26
N PHE A 111 -18.74 22.97 18.66
CA PHE A 111 -17.87 23.28 17.53
C PHE A 111 -18.63 23.86 16.33
N LEU A 112 -19.69 23.17 15.91
CA LEU A 112 -20.46 23.57 14.72
C LEU A 112 -21.18 24.89 14.90
N ILE A 113 -21.88 25.07 16.01
CA ILE A 113 -22.84 26.17 16.20
C ILE A 113 -22.19 27.35 16.92
N GLU A 114 -21.46 27.11 18.01
CA GLU A 114 -20.92 28.18 18.83
C GLU A 114 -19.55 28.67 18.34
N TYR A 115 -18.69 27.75 17.86
CA TYR A 115 -17.33 28.07 17.47
C TYR A 115 -17.20 28.40 15.97
N MET A 116 -17.90 27.67 15.11
CA MET A 116 -17.88 27.83 13.65
C MET A 116 -19.04 28.67 13.10
N ASP A 117 -20.01 29.06 13.94
CA ASP A 117 -21.16 29.90 13.61
C ASP A 117 -21.98 29.34 12.40
N ILE A 118 -22.20 28.01 12.40
CA ILE A 118 -23.04 27.36 11.41
C ILE A 118 -24.49 27.45 11.87
N PRO A 119 -25.42 27.98 11.04
CA PRO A 119 -26.84 28.03 11.40
C PRO A 119 -27.39 26.63 11.63
N LYS A 120 -27.95 26.38 12.82
CA LYS A 120 -28.45 25.04 13.19
C LYS A 120 -29.58 24.55 12.31
N GLU A 121 -30.35 25.45 11.72
CA GLU A 121 -31.43 25.14 10.77
C GLU A 121 -30.92 24.57 9.43
N LYS A 122 -29.62 24.68 9.16
CA LYS A 122 -28.96 24.07 8.02
C LYS A 122 -28.32 22.72 8.33
N LEU A 123 -28.37 22.28 9.59
CA LEU A 123 -27.78 21.03 10.01
C LEU A 123 -28.83 19.93 10.12
N TYR A 124 -28.53 18.79 9.53
CA TYR A 124 -29.30 17.55 9.61
C TYR A 124 -28.39 16.44 10.11
N MET A 125 -28.93 15.55 10.95
CA MET A 125 -28.19 14.43 11.51
C MET A 125 -28.88 13.12 11.14
N THR A 126 -28.09 12.16 10.68
CA THR A 126 -28.53 10.77 10.62
C THR A 126 -28.11 10.06 11.89
N VAL A 127 -28.89 9.09 12.33
CA VAL A 127 -28.68 8.35 13.57
C VAL A 127 -29.08 6.90 13.36
N TYR A 128 -28.33 5.96 13.91
CA TYR A 128 -28.69 4.55 13.87
C TYR A 128 -30.08 4.30 14.46
N THR A 129 -30.93 3.56 13.76
CA THR A 129 -32.36 3.38 14.10
C THR A 129 -32.59 2.96 15.55
N HIS A 130 -31.71 2.17 16.14
CA HIS A 130 -31.81 1.67 17.50
C HIS A 130 -31.07 2.52 18.54
N ASP A 131 -30.38 3.60 18.14
CA ASP A 131 -29.66 4.48 19.06
C ASP A 131 -30.48 5.65 19.55
N THR A 132 -31.46 5.35 20.43
CA THR A 132 -32.32 6.37 21.05
C THR A 132 -31.57 7.35 21.95
N GLU A 133 -30.41 6.96 22.51
CA GLU A 133 -29.56 7.83 23.33
C GLU A 133 -29.01 8.99 22.49
N THR A 134 -28.43 8.69 21.33
CA THR A 134 -27.92 9.69 20.40
C THR A 134 -28.99 10.62 19.90
N LYS A 135 -30.18 10.08 19.50
CA LYS A 135 -31.33 10.88 19.09
C LYS A 135 -31.72 11.88 20.19
N ASN A 136 -31.95 11.38 21.40
CA ASN A 136 -32.38 12.21 22.54
C ASN A 136 -31.34 13.26 22.91
N LYS A 137 -30.06 12.93 22.77
CA LYS A 137 -28.95 13.89 23.05
C LYS A 137 -29.00 15.07 22.06
N TRP A 138 -29.09 14.83 20.76
CA TRP A 138 -29.26 15.90 19.77
C TRP A 138 -30.46 16.79 20.05
N MET A 139 -31.64 16.18 20.36
CA MET A 139 -32.85 16.92 20.70
C MET A 139 -32.67 17.76 21.97
N SER A 140 -31.97 17.27 22.98
CA SER A 140 -31.69 18.00 24.22
C SER A 140 -30.82 19.24 24.02
N LEU A 141 -30.00 19.25 22.97
CA LEU A 141 -29.18 20.39 22.56
C LEU A 141 -29.94 21.38 21.63
N GLY A 142 -31.21 21.08 21.34
CA GLY A 142 -32.08 21.98 20.58
C GLY A 142 -32.05 21.75 19.07
N ILE A 143 -31.62 20.59 18.59
CA ILE A 143 -31.83 20.13 17.22
C ILE A 143 -33.31 19.67 17.12
N ASP A 144 -34.03 20.21 16.13
CA ASP A 144 -35.42 19.84 15.89
C ASP A 144 -35.56 18.39 15.42
N GLU A 145 -36.56 17.66 15.85
CA GLU A 145 -36.77 16.26 15.46
C GLU A 145 -36.92 16.09 13.95
N SER A 146 -37.42 17.09 13.23
CA SER A 146 -37.55 17.08 11.77
C SER A 146 -36.19 17.13 11.03
N HIS A 147 -35.10 17.41 11.75
CA HIS A 147 -33.73 17.39 11.24
C HIS A 147 -32.98 16.10 11.58
N LEU A 148 -33.65 15.13 12.23
CA LEU A 148 -33.09 13.84 12.59
C LEU A 148 -33.63 12.74 11.68
N VAL A 149 -32.77 11.98 11.04
CA VAL A 149 -33.11 10.85 10.16
C VAL A 149 -32.60 9.57 10.77
N LEU A 150 -33.49 8.59 10.98
CA LEU A 150 -33.11 7.29 11.54
C LEU A 150 -32.82 6.31 10.42
N LEU A 151 -31.60 5.82 10.33
CA LEU A 151 -31.14 4.91 9.28
C LEU A 151 -30.44 3.69 9.87
N ASP A 152 -30.74 2.50 9.35
CA ASP A 152 -30.05 1.26 9.73
C ASP A 152 -28.60 1.25 9.22
N GLY A 153 -28.28 2.06 8.21
CA GLY A 153 -26.95 2.27 7.66
C GLY A 153 -25.96 2.96 8.61
N ASN A 154 -26.46 3.73 9.59
CA ASN A 154 -25.62 4.44 10.57
C ASN A 154 -25.02 3.50 11.63
N TYR A 155 -24.30 2.49 11.15
CA TYR A 155 -23.55 1.54 11.96
C TYR A 155 -22.23 1.23 11.27
N TRP A 156 -21.13 1.68 11.88
CA TRP A 156 -19.81 1.55 11.31
C TRP A 156 -19.13 0.24 11.71
N GLU A 157 -18.59 -0.48 10.72
CA GLU A 157 -17.79 -1.68 10.90
C GLU A 157 -16.84 -1.88 9.70
N ILE A 158 -15.59 -2.25 9.96
CA ILE A 158 -14.62 -2.66 8.93
C ILE A 158 -14.19 -4.09 9.19
N GLY A 159 -14.95 -5.05 8.69
CA GLY A 159 -14.65 -6.46 8.88
C GLY A 159 -14.65 -6.85 10.35
N GLU A 160 -13.55 -7.42 10.86
CA GLU A 160 -13.38 -7.77 12.26
C GLU A 160 -12.70 -6.66 13.05
N GLY A 161 -13.18 -6.39 14.28
CA GLY A 161 -12.60 -5.38 15.18
C GLY A 161 -13.57 -4.35 15.70
N PRO A 162 -13.08 -3.16 16.11
CA PRO A 162 -13.93 -2.10 16.67
C PRO A 162 -15.08 -1.71 15.75
N SER A 163 -16.27 -1.62 16.29
CA SER A 163 -17.51 -1.29 15.57
C SER A 163 -18.52 -0.61 16.49
N GLY A 164 -19.54 0.01 15.92
CA GLY A 164 -20.61 0.61 16.68
C GLY A 164 -21.52 1.51 15.87
N PRO A 165 -22.64 1.99 16.47
CA PRO A 165 -23.50 2.97 15.83
C PRO A 165 -22.77 4.28 15.60
N ASP A 166 -23.25 5.04 14.64
CA ASP A 166 -22.73 6.37 14.35
C ASP A 166 -23.82 7.40 14.15
N THR A 167 -23.42 8.66 14.08
CA THR A 167 -24.24 9.80 13.70
C THR A 167 -23.48 10.64 12.71
N GLU A 168 -24.03 10.80 11.52
CA GLU A 168 -23.46 11.66 10.49
C GLU A 168 -24.14 13.02 10.49
N ILE A 169 -23.39 14.05 10.29
CA ILE A 169 -23.83 15.44 10.28
C ILE A 169 -23.76 15.96 8.85
N PHE A 170 -24.90 16.42 8.36
CA PHE A 170 -25.09 16.95 7.01
C PHE A 170 -25.38 18.44 7.04
N PHE A 171 -24.87 19.14 6.05
CA PHE A 171 -25.17 20.55 5.81
C PHE A 171 -26.12 20.70 4.62
N ASP A 172 -27.27 21.36 4.84
CA ASP A 172 -28.20 21.75 3.77
C ASP A 172 -27.66 22.98 3.02
N ARG A 173 -27.24 22.77 1.78
CA ARG A 173 -26.71 23.83 0.90
C ARG A 173 -27.77 24.78 0.40
N GLY A 174 -29.05 24.41 0.47
CA GLY A 174 -30.17 25.22 0.02
C GLY A 174 -30.93 24.63 -1.16
N GLU A 175 -32.10 25.22 -1.43
CA GLU A 175 -33.05 24.73 -2.45
C GLU A 175 -32.46 24.78 -3.88
N GLU A 176 -31.51 25.65 -4.15
CA GLU A 176 -30.80 25.77 -5.43
C GLU A 176 -30.01 24.50 -5.80
N PHE A 177 -29.74 23.62 -4.83
CA PHE A 177 -29.03 22.34 -5.02
C PHE A 177 -29.95 21.13 -5.13
N GLY A 178 -31.30 21.29 -5.27
CA GLY A 178 -32.15 20.15 -5.57
C GLY A 178 -33.56 20.18 -4.97
N GLY A 179 -34.02 21.28 -4.43
CA GLY A 179 -35.41 21.48 -3.97
C GLY A 179 -35.93 20.42 -3.00
N GLU A 180 -37.25 20.17 -3.05
CA GLU A 180 -37.93 19.20 -2.19
C GLU A 180 -37.60 17.75 -2.57
N GLU A 181 -37.33 17.47 -3.84
CA GLU A 181 -36.97 16.12 -4.31
C GLU A 181 -35.67 15.64 -3.68
N ALA A 182 -34.63 16.50 -3.64
CA ALA A 182 -33.38 16.19 -2.97
C ALA A 182 -33.54 15.98 -1.45
N LYS A 183 -34.49 16.73 -0.82
CA LYS A 183 -34.81 16.54 0.58
C LYS A 183 -35.47 15.20 0.82
N GLN A 184 -36.41 14.79 -0.02
CA GLN A 184 -37.06 13.47 0.08
C GLN A 184 -36.06 12.33 -0.18
N ALA A 185 -35.15 12.49 -1.13
CA ALA A 185 -34.07 11.54 -1.40
C ALA A 185 -33.17 11.39 -0.17
N PHE A 186 -32.75 12.49 0.45
CA PHE A 186 -31.96 12.47 1.69
C PHE A 186 -32.64 11.67 2.82
N PHE A 187 -33.92 11.88 3.05
CA PHE A 187 -34.68 11.14 4.08
C PHE A 187 -34.85 9.63 3.78
N LYS A 188 -34.63 9.21 2.53
CA LYS A 188 -34.66 7.80 2.09
C LYS A 188 -33.27 7.18 1.92
N ASP A 189 -32.22 7.88 2.29
CA ASP A 189 -30.83 7.48 2.05
C ASP A 189 -30.52 7.25 0.56
N GLU A 190 -31.12 8.07 -0.30
CA GLU A 190 -30.90 8.05 -1.75
C GLU A 190 -29.91 9.14 -2.16
N GLU A 191 -29.24 8.96 -3.31
CA GLU A 191 -28.23 9.89 -3.80
C GLU A 191 -28.83 11.27 -4.13
N GLN A 192 -28.20 12.33 -3.62
CA GLN A 192 -28.60 13.71 -3.82
C GLN A 192 -27.42 14.67 -3.61
N GLU A 193 -27.55 15.95 -4.04
CA GLU A 193 -26.47 16.95 -4.01
C GLU A 193 -26.68 18.08 -2.98
N ARG A 194 -27.88 18.21 -2.43
CA ARG A 194 -28.25 19.31 -1.53
C ARG A 194 -27.66 19.15 -0.12
N PHE A 195 -27.77 17.94 0.44
CA PHE A 195 -27.27 17.63 1.78
C PHE A 195 -25.89 17.00 1.67
N VAL A 196 -24.87 17.69 2.15
CA VAL A 196 -23.50 17.21 2.12
C VAL A 196 -23.10 16.75 3.52
N GLU A 197 -22.71 15.48 3.63
CA GLU A 197 -22.08 14.96 4.84
C GLU A 197 -20.79 15.73 5.10
N ILE A 198 -20.71 16.37 6.26
CA ILE A 198 -19.56 17.14 6.68
C ILE A 198 -18.79 16.49 7.81
N TRP A 199 -19.41 15.63 8.60
CA TRP A 199 -18.78 14.98 9.75
C TRP A 199 -19.50 13.69 10.14
N ASN A 200 -18.75 12.62 10.38
CA ASN A 200 -19.24 11.38 10.97
C ASN A 200 -18.64 11.18 12.37
N ASN A 201 -19.47 10.83 13.35
CA ASN A 201 -19.10 10.53 14.73
C ASN A 201 -19.45 9.06 15.03
N VAL A 202 -18.43 8.21 15.11
CA VAL A 202 -18.56 6.76 15.36
C VAL A 202 -18.37 6.46 16.85
N PHE A 203 -19.31 5.71 17.42
CA PHE A 203 -19.31 5.27 18.80
C PHE A 203 -18.83 3.82 18.89
N SER A 204 -17.51 3.62 18.79
CA SER A 204 -16.90 2.28 18.84
C SER A 204 -17.05 1.66 20.22
N GLN A 205 -17.95 0.71 20.34
CA GLN A 205 -18.24 0.04 21.61
C GLN A 205 -18.32 -1.48 21.50
N TYR A 206 -18.35 -2.04 20.29
CA TYR A 206 -18.48 -3.46 20.05
C TYR A 206 -17.30 -4.00 19.23
N ASN A 207 -17.07 -5.30 19.33
CA ASN A 207 -16.05 -6.02 18.59
C ASN A 207 -16.72 -6.89 17.52
N ALA A 208 -16.75 -6.41 16.28
CA ALA A 208 -17.30 -7.14 15.15
C ALA A 208 -16.52 -8.41 14.88
N LYS A 209 -17.23 -9.53 14.65
CA LYS A 209 -16.64 -10.83 14.30
C LYS A 209 -17.34 -11.40 13.08
N LYS A 210 -16.58 -11.93 12.14
CA LYS A 210 -17.09 -12.55 10.91
C LYS A 210 -18.04 -13.70 11.22
N GLY A 211 -19.26 -13.62 10.65
CA GLY A 211 -20.29 -14.65 10.83
C GLY A 211 -21.12 -14.53 12.12
N VAL A 212 -20.86 -13.54 12.95
CA VAL A 212 -21.68 -13.17 14.11
C VAL A 212 -22.62 -12.04 13.70
N LYS A 213 -23.82 -11.99 14.24
CA LYS A 213 -24.75 -10.89 14.00
C LYS A 213 -24.41 -9.68 14.90
N ARG A 214 -24.72 -8.46 14.45
CA ARG A 214 -24.46 -7.21 15.20
C ARG A 214 -25.00 -7.22 16.63
N GLU A 215 -26.18 -7.77 16.84
CA GLU A 215 -26.84 -7.91 18.14
C GLU A 215 -26.13 -8.83 19.12
N ASP A 216 -25.24 -9.71 18.61
CA ASP A 216 -24.46 -10.67 19.38
C ASP A 216 -22.98 -10.27 19.53
N TYR A 217 -22.61 -9.07 19.09
CA TYR A 217 -21.22 -8.58 19.25
C TYR A 217 -20.90 -8.33 20.72
N GLU A 218 -19.72 -8.78 21.14
CA GLU A 218 -19.18 -8.50 22.47
C GLU A 218 -18.81 -7.02 22.59
N GLU A 219 -19.01 -6.44 23.77
CA GLU A 219 -18.52 -5.08 24.05
C GLU A 219 -17.00 -5.04 24.09
N LEU A 220 -16.42 -3.94 23.59
CA LEU A 220 -15.00 -3.65 23.73
C LEU A 220 -14.64 -3.42 25.20
N PRO A 221 -13.38 -3.72 25.61
CA PRO A 221 -12.89 -3.43 26.98
C PRO A 221 -13.01 -1.95 27.37
N SER A 222 -12.94 -1.05 26.42
CA SER A 222 -13.21 0.38 26.57
C SER A 222 -14.02 0.90 25.38
N LYS A 223 -14.92 1.85 25.68
CA LYS A 223 -15.68 2.57 24.65
C LYS A 223 -14.84 3.71 24.10
N ASN A 224 -14.83 3.86 22.79
CA ASN A 224 -14.00 4.83 22.10
C ASN A 224 -14.86 5.72 21.19
N ILE A 225 -14.35 6.92 20.93
CA ILE A 225 -14.86 7.83 19.91
C ILE A 225 -13.87 7.87 18.76
N ASP A 226 -14.39 7.64 17.55
CA ASP A 226 -13.72 7.81 16.28
C ASP A 226 -14.55 8.78 15.44
N THR A 227 -13.94 9.86 14.93
CA THR A 227 -14.64 10.79 14.08
C THR A 227 -13.90 11.09 12.80
N GLY A 228 -14.64 11.46 11.76
CA GLY A 228 -14.07 11.80 10.47
C GLY A 228 -14.84 12.93 9.77
N ALA A 229 -14.18 14.05 9.53
CA ALA A 229 -14.71 15.19 8.79
C ALA A 229 -13.81 15.52 7.59
N GLY A 230 -14.35 15.45 6.37
CA GLY A 230 -13.57 15.74 5.15
C GLY A 230 -13.29 17.24 5.00
N LEU A 231 -12.02 17.65 5.11
CA LEU A 231 -11.62 19.06 4.97
C LEU A 231 -12.16 19.69 3.70
N GLU A 232 -12.08 19.00 2.57
CA GLU A 232 -12.53 19.50 1.25
C GLU A 232 -14.04 19.79 1.24
N ARG A 233 -14.84 18.99 1.97
CA ARG A 233 -16.29 19.24 2.11
C ARG A 233 -16.57 20.46 3.00
N TRP A 234 -15.74 20.70 4.01
CA TRP A 234 -15.79 21.91 4.82
C TRP A 234 -15.41 23.15 4.00
N CYS A 235 -14.38 23.05 3.15
CA CYS A 235 -14.05 24.13 2.22
C CYS A 235 -15.22 24.44 1.27
N LEU A 236 -15.83 23.39 0.69
CA LEU A 236 -17.02 23.53 -0.17
C LEU A 236 -18.11 24.35 0.53
N MET A 237 -18.40 24.04 1.78
CA MET A 237 -19.45 24.68 2.57
C MET A 237 -19.10 26.14 2.92
N PHE A 238 -17.91 26.38 3.51
CA PHE A 238 -17.52 27.73 3.97
C PHE A 238 -17.18 28.68 2.84
N GLN A 239 -16.73 28.18 1.71
CA GLN A 239 -16.44 28.98 0.52
C GLN A 239 -17.67 29.16 -0.38
N ASN A 240 -18.77 28.45 -0.06
CA ASN A 240 -20.06 28.52 -0.76
C ASN A 240 -19.89 28.35 -2.28
N VAL A 241 -19.20 27.30 -2.71
CA VAL A 241 -18.91 26.99 -4.11
C VAL A 241 -19.68 25.75 -4.57
N ASN A 242 -19.82 25.55 -5.89
CA ASN A 242 -20.64 24.48 -6.46
C ASN A 242 -20.00 23.08 -6.34
N SER A 243 -18.69 23.02 -6.40
CA SER A 243 -17.90 21.79 -6.36
C SER A 243 -16.68 21.97 -5.47
N ILE A 244 -16.17 20.88 -4.89
CA ILE A 244 -14.89 20.90 -4.17
C ILE A 244 -13.73 21.36 -5.07
N PHE A 245 -13.83 21.17 -6.38
CA PHE A 245 -12.86 21.66 -7.36
C PHE A 245 -12.86 23.19 -7.51
N ASP A 246 -13.89 23.88 -7.04
CA ASP A 246 -13.98 25.34 -7.06
C ASP A 246 -13.39 25.97 -5.78
N THR A 247 -12.93 25.16 -4.82
CA THR A 247 -12.33 25.64 -3.57
C THR A 247 -10.90 26.13 -3.75
N ASP A 248 -10.40 26.85 -2.75
CA ASP A 248 -9.02 27.34 -2.68
C ASP A 248 -7.95 26.24 -2.68
N LEU A 249 -8.31 25.00 -2.34
CA LEU A 249 -7.46 23.81 -2.46
C LEU A 249 -7.18 23.42 -3.92
N PHE A 250 -8.14 23.63 -4.83
CA PHE A 250 -8.05 23.14 -6.20
C PHE A 250 -7.87 24.24 -7.23
N GLN A 251 -8.39 25.44 -6.98
CA GLN A 251 -8.34 26.53 -7.97
C GLN A 251 -6.93 26.94 -8.41
N PRO A 252 -5.89 26.98 -7.55
CA PRO A 252 -4.53 27.23 -8.02
C PRO A 252 -4.04 26.14 -8.99
N ILE A 253 -4.33 24.88 -8.70
CA ILE A 253 -3.97 23.72 -9.53
C ILE A 253 -4.68 23.78 -10.88
N ILE A 254 -6.00 24.05 -10.88
CA ILE A 254 -6.82 24.16 -12.09
C ILE A 254 -6.35 25.33 -12.96
N LYS A 255 -5.98 26.47 -12.37
CA LYS A 255 -5.44 27.61 -13.11
C LYS A 255 -4.12 27.29 -13.82
N GLU A 256 -3.28 26.44 -13.23
CA GLU A 256 -2.06 26.00 -13.91
C GLU A 256 -2.38 25.06 -15.07
N ILE A 257 -3.37 24.17 -14.90
CA ILE A 257 -3.86 23.31 -15.99
C ILE A 257 -4.41 24.18 -17.14
N GLU A 258 -5.20 25.23 -16.85
CA GLU A 258 -5.69 26.18 -17.83
C GLU A 258 -4.55 26.79 -18.67
N LYS A 259 -3.48 27.24 -18.03
CA LYS A 259 -2.30 27.84 -18.70
C LYS A 259 -1.62 26.81 -19.60
N ILE A 260 -1.41 25.57 -19.09
CA ILE A 260 -0.74 24.52 -19.85
C ILE A 260 -1.58 24.09 -21.05
N ALA A 261 -2.88 23.91 -20.87
CA ALA A 261 -3.81 23.50 -21.91
C ALA A 261 -4.18 24.64 -22.88
N ASN A 262 -3.91 25.91 -22.52
CA ASN A 262 -4.43 27.10 -23.19
C ASN A 262 -5.95 27.07 -23.38
N LYS A 263 -6.66 26.54 -22.38
CA LYS A 263 -8.13 26.41 -22.34
C LYS A 263 -8.65 26.84 -20.98
N LYS A 264 -9.84 27.46 -20.98
CA LYS A 264 -10.51 27.86 -19.74
C LYS A 264 -11.20 26.68 -19.09
N TYR A 265 -11.20 26.64 -17.77
CA TYR A 265 -11.95 25.69 -16.98
C TYR A 265 -13.47 25.86 -17.21
N ASP A 266 -14.08 24.83 -17.72
CA ASP A 266 -15.49 24.78 -18.09
C ASP A 266 -16.29 23.78 -17.23
N ASN A 267 -15.75 23.42 -16.06
CA ASN A 267 -16.28 22.39 -15.17
C ASN A 267 -16.19 20.93 -15.72
N SER A 268 -15.47 20.73 -16.82
CA SER A 268 -15.32 19.43 -17.45
C SER A 268 -14.46 18.47 -16.63
N THR A 269 -14.74 17.18 -16.77
CA THR A 269 -14.07 16.06 -16.11
C THR A 269 -12.54 16.08 -16.26
N PRO A 270 -11.94 16.38 -17.42
CA PRO A 270 -10.49 16.36 -17.57
C PRO A 270 -9.74 17.25 -16.57
N PHE A 271 -10.19 18.48 -16.35
CA PHE A 271 -9.56 19.38 -15.39
C PHE A 271 -9.62 18.83 -13.96
N LYS A 272 -10.77 18.30 -13.55
CA LYS A 272 -11.03 17.78 -12.22
C LYS A 272 -10.16 16.54 -11.92
N VAL A 273 -10.12 15.61 -12.86
CA VAL A 273 -9.33 14.37 -12.74
C VAL A 273 -7.84 14.71 -12.65
N ILE A 274 -7.32 15.59 -13.51
CA ILE A 274 -5.90 15.98 -13.46
C ILE A 274 -5.59 16.62 -12.10
N ALA A 275 -6.44 17.54 -11.63
CA ALA A 275 -6.21 18.27 -10.38
C ALA A 275 -6.23 17.32 -9.15
N ASP A 276 -7.18 16.42 -9.07
CA ASP A 276 -7.26 15.41 -7.99
C ASP A 276 -6.07 14.47 -8.02
N HIS A 277 -5.80 13.89 -9.18
CA HIS A 277 -4.79 12.83 -9.28
C HIS A 277 -3.37 13.36 -9.09
N ILE A 278 -3.04 14.56 -9.60
CA ILE A 278 -1.71 15.13 -9.36
C ILE A 278 -1.51 15.50 -7.89
N ARG A 279 -2.56 15.96 -7.20
CA ARG A 279 -2.52 16.18 -5.75
C ARG A 279 -2.26 14.88 -5.02
N CYS A 280 -2.98 13.80 -5.36
CA CYS A 280 -2.78 12.47 -4.78
C CYS A 280 -1.36 11.93 -5.01
N ILE A 281 -0.88 11.97 -6.25
CA ILE A 281 0.45 11.48 -6.63
C ILE A 281 1.54 12.25 -5.89
N THR A 282 1.45 13.58 -5.83
CA THR A 282 2.43 14.45 -5.16
C THR A 282 2.55 14.09 -3.68
N MET A 283 1.42 13.94 -2.98
CA MET A 283 1.38 13.60 -1.57
C MET A 283 1.92 12.19 -1.30
N ALA A 284 1.55 11.21 -2.13
CA ALA A 284 2.00 9.82 -1.97
C ALA A 284 3.50 9.65 -2.24
N LEU A 285 4.05 10.32 -3.27
CA LEU A 285 5.48 10.30 -3.56
C LEU A 285 6.29 10.98 -2.45
N SER A 286 5.77 12.06 -1.86
CA SER A 286 6.39 12.68 -0.68
C SER A 286 6.47 11.73 0.51
N ASP A 287 5.47 10.85 0.67
CA ASP A 287 5.41 9.81 1.67
C ASP A 287 6.14 8.51 1.25
N LYS A 288 7.03 8.58 0.26
CA LYS A 288 7.91 7.50 -0.21
C LYS A 288 7.20 6.32 -0.91
N ALA A 289 5.98 6.51 -1.42
CA ALA A 289 5.43 5.61 -2.42
C ALA A 289 6.16 5.80 -3.76
N ASN A 290 6.06 4.84 -4.66
CA ASN A 290 6.75 4.87 -5.96
C ASN A 290 5.77 4.51 -7.09
N PHE A 291 6.21 4.63 -8.34
CA PHE A 291 5.51 4.05 -9.47
C PHE A 291 5.96 2.61 -9.70
N GLY A 292 5.01 1.68 -9.83
CA GLY A 292 5.33 0.27 -10.01
C GLY A 292 4.22 -0.53 -10.69
N ASN A 293 4.40 -1.86 -10.75
CA ASN A 293 3.49 -2.75 -11.46
C ASN A 293 2.51 -3.50 -10.54
N THR A 294 2.66 -3.36 -9.22
CA THR A 294 1.85 -4.10 -8.24
C THR A 294 1.48 -3.23 -7.05
N GLY A 295 0.41 -3.57 -6.35
CA GLY A 295 0.02 -2.97 -5.09
C GLY A 295 -0.20 -1.45 -5.18
N ARG A 296 0.26 -0.73 -4.16
CA ARG A 296 0.13 0.74 -4.05
C ARG A 296 0.83 1.50 -5.18
N ASP A 297 1.97 0.99 -5.61
CA ASP A 297 2.77 1.62 -6.66
C ASP A 297 2.07 1.55 -8.03
N TYR A 298 1.30 0.48 -8.27
CA TYR A 298 0.44 0.38 -9.44
C TYR A 298 -0.71 1.38 -9.40
N VAL A 299 -1.30 1.62 -8.23
CA VAL A 299 -2.36 2.65 -8.08
C VAL A 299 -1.85 4.02 -8.52
N LEU A 300 -0.66 4.45 -8.06
CA LEU A 300 -0.09 5.73 -8.46
C LEU A 300 0.17 5.80 -9.96
N ARG A 301 0.68 4.71 -10.55
CA ARG A 301 0.87 4.60 -11.99
C ARG A 301 -0.46 4.71 -12.75
N ARG A 302 -1.54 4.11 -12.26
CA ARG A 302 -2.88 4.21 -12.83
C ARG A 302 -3.40 5.66 -12.79
N LEU A 303 -3.24 6.36 -11.67
CA LEU A 303 -3.62 7.77 -11.52
C LEU A 303 -2.88 8.67 -12.52
N LEU A 304 -1.55 8.50 -12.63
CA LEU A 304 -0.74 9.26 -13.58
C LEU A 304 -1.21 9.03 -15.02
N ARG A 305 -1.40 7.78 -15.42
CA ARG A 305 -1.85 7.40 -16.76
C ARG A 305 -3.21 7.99 -17.09
N ARG A 306 -4.16 7.95 -16.11
CA ARG A 306 -5.47 8.57 -16.25
C ARG A 306 -5.37 10.09 -16.44
N SER A 307 -4.48 10.75 -15.70
CA SER A 307 -4.20 12.17 -15.85
C SER A 307 -3.63 12.52 -17.23
N VAL A 308 -2.68 11.74 -17.74
CA VAL A 308 -2.11 11.93 -19.08
C VAL A 308 -3.19 11.80 -20.16
N ARG A 309 -4.09 10.81 -20.02
CA ARG A 309 -5.23 10.65 -20.92
C ARG A 309 -6.17 11.88 -20.88
N MET A 310 -6.48 12.39 -19.70
CA MET A 310 -7.28 13.61 -19.58
C MET A 310 -6.56 14.82 -20.18
N GLY A 311 -5.24 14.87 -20.06
CA GLY A 311 -4.42 15.87 -20.75
C GLY A 311 -4.56 15.83 -22.27
N LYS A 312 -4.61 14.63 -22.86
CA LYS A 312 -4.90 14.47 -24.32
C LYS A 312 -6.28 15.03 -24.72
N LYS A 313 -7.32 14.82 -23.89
CA LYS A 313 -8.65 15.44 -24.11
C LYS A 313 -8.59 16.97 -24.08
N LEU A 314 -7.62 17.52 -23.34
CA LEU A 314 -7.32 18.97 -23.32
C LEU A 314 -6.31 19.40 -24.41
N GLU A 315 -5.92 18.49 -25.32
CA GLU A 315 -4.95 18.71 -26.41
C GLU A 315 -3.51 18.96 -25.93
N ILE A 316 -3.19 18.54 -24.70
CA ILE A 316 -1.82 18.59 -24.18
C ILE A 316 -1.06 17.37 -24.68
N ASN A 317 -0.02 17.61 -25.50
CA ASN A 317 0.73 16.56 -26.17
C ASN A 317 2.12 16.29 -25.56
N GLU A 318 2.63 17.19 -24.74
CA GLU A 318 3.93 17.05 -24.06
C GLU A 318 3.75 16.64 -22.61
N PRO A 319 4.76 16.06 -21.95
CA PRO A 319 4.75 15.84 -20.51
C PRO A 319 4.49 17.15 -19.77
N PHE A 320 3.54 17.15 -18.86
CA PHE A 320 3.05 18.39 -18.22
C PHE A 320 2.76 18.26 -16.73
N LEU A 321 2.46 17.05 -16.24
CA LEU A 321 2.03 16.83 -14.86
C LEU A 321 3.09 17.29 -13.85
N TYR A 322 4.38 17.05 -14.13
CA TYR A 322 5.48 17.51 -13.28
C TYR A 322 5.50 19.03 -13.04
N ARG A 323 4.96 19.83 -13.97
CA ARG A 323 4.90 21.28 -13.86
C ARG A 323 3.86 21.72 -12.84
N ILE A 324 2.75 20.98 -12.74
CA ILE A 324 1.62 21.28 -11.84
C ILE A 324 2.00 21.01 -10.38
N VAL A 325 3.01 20.19 -10.11
CA VAL A 325 3.44 19.83 -8.75
C VAL A 325 3.78 21.08 -7.91
N ASN A 326 4.31 22.14 -8.52
CA ASN A 326 4.60 23.38 -7.80
C ASN A 326 3.34 23.96 -7.13
N GLU A 327 2.23 24.00 -7.85
CA GLU A 327 0.97 24.53 -7.33
C GLU A 327 0.39 23.65 -6.22
N VAL A 328 0.56 22.34 -6.33
CA VAL A 328 0.16 21.42 -5.24
C VAL A 328 0.99 21.69 -3.99
N VAL A 329 2.31 21.83 -4.14
CA VAL A 329 3.20 22.11 -3.02
C VAL A 329 2.87 23.48 -2.41
N ASP A 330 2.63 24.50 -3.20
CA ASP A 330 2.30 25.84 -2.69
C ASP A 330 0.99 25.87 -1.88
N VAL A 331 0.00 25.07 -2.27
CA VAL A 331 -1.27 24.94 -1.53
C VAL A 331 -1.09 24.14 -0.23
N MET A 332 -0.21 23.13 -0.22
CA MET A 332 -0.16 22.14 0.87
C MET A 332 0.99 22.36 1.86
N LYS A 333 2.02 23.14 1.52
CA LYS A 333 3.29 23.24 2.27
C LYS A 333 3.17 23.77 3.70
N GLU A 334 2.16 24.57 4.03
CA GLU A 334 1.96 25.05 5.41
C GLU A 334 1.64 23.89 6.36
N SER A 335 0.87 22.91 5.89
CA SER A 335 0.52 21.73 6.67
C SER A 335 1.53 20.58 6.51
N TYR A 336 2.24 20.55 5.39
CA TYR A 336 3.17 19.48 5.01
C TYR A 336 4.49 20.08 4.47
N PRO A 337 5.33 20.67 5.33
CA PRO A 337 6.55 21.39 4.92
C PRO A 337 7.60 20.51 4.25
N GLU A 338 7.54 19.19 4.45
CA GLU A 338 8.40 18.22 3.77
C GLU A 338 8.24 18.23 2.25
N LEU A 339 7.10 18.70 1.73
CA LEU A 339 6.86 18.81 0.28
C LEU A 339 7.86 19.72 -0.42
N GLU A 340 8.24 20.84 0.19
CA GLU A 340 9.23 21.76 -0.40
C GLU A 340 10.60 21.09 -0.58
N LYS A 341 11.02 20.30 0.42
CA LYS A 341 12.26 19.54 0.35
C LYS A 341 12.22 18.44 -0.70
N ASN A 342 11.07 17.78 -0.85
CA ASN A 342 10.89 16.61 -1.73
C ASN A 342 10.53 17.03 -3.17
N LEU A 343 10.19 18.29 -3.42
CA LEU A 343 9.70 18.80 -4.71
C LEU A 343 10.55 18.38 -5.92
N PRO A 344 11.90 18.54 -5.94
CA PRO A 344 12.69 18.17 -7.11
C PRO A 344 12.59 16.68 -7.45
N ASN A 345 12.57 15.82 -6.43
CA ASN A 345 12.48 14.37 -6.60
C ASN A 345 11.10 13.94 -7.09
N ILE A 346 10.04 14.59 -6.59
CA ILE A 346 8.66 14.35 -7.01
C ILE A 346 8.49 14.73 -8.49
N GLN A 347 8.94 15.91 -8.88
CA GLN A 347 8.86 16.39 -10.26
C GLN A 347 9.61 15.47 -11.22
N GLU A 348 10.83 15.06 -10.88
CA GLU A 348 11.63 14.16 -11.71
C GLU A 348 10.99 12.78 -11.85
N SER A 349 10.42 12.22 -10.77
CA SER A 349 9.74 10.94 -10.78
C SER A 349 8.50 10.97 -11.68
N ILE A 350 7.69 12.01 -11.57
CA ILE A 350 6.50 12.21 -12.40
C ILE A 350 6.89 12.40 -13.87
N TYR A 351 7.86 13.29 -14.17
CA TYR A 351 8.30 13.53 -15.54
C TYR A 351 8.75 12.26 -16.26
N ARG A 352 9.50 11.41 -15.56
CA ARG A 352 10.00 10.16 -16.13
C ARG A 352 8.90 9.15 -16.39
N GLU A 353 8.02 8.94 -15.40
CA GLU A 353 6.92 7.99 -15.58
C GLU A 353 5.96 8.47 -16.67
N GLU A 354 5.70 9.79 -16.75
CA GLU A 354 4.88 10.39 -17.78
C GLU A 354 5.51 10.22 -19.18
N LYS A 355 6.80 10.46 -19.31
CA LYS A 355 7.55 10.28 -20.56
C LYS A 355 7.55 8.81 -21.00
N LEU A 356 7.87 7.90 -20.08
CA LEU A 356 7.86 6.46 -20.36
C LEU A 356 6.47 6.00 -20.82
N PHE A 357 5.43 6.51 -20.20
CA PHE A 357 4.05 6.18 -20.56
C PHE A 357 3.66 6.77 -21.92
N LYS A 358 4.08 8.01 -22.23
CA LYS A 358 3.85 8.62 -23.54
C LYS A 358 4.44 7.78 -24.68
N ASP A 359 5.70 7.34 -24.52
CA ASP A 359 6.41 6.51 -25.51
C ASP A 359 5.68 5.17 -25.73
N THR A 360 5.19 4.56 -24.66
CA THR A 360 4.41 3.31 -24.70
C THR A 360 3.02 3.52 -25.32
N LEU A 361 2.35 4.65 -24.97
CA LEU A 361 1.02 4.97 -25.47
C LEU A 361 0.97 5.17 -26.98
N GLU A 362 1.97 5.82 -27.59
CA GLU A 362 1.92 6.13 -29.03
C GLU A 362 1.76 4.87 -29.89
N THR A 363 2.39 3.79 -29.52
CA THR A 363 2.34 2.53 -30.26
C THR A 363 1.05 1.75 -29.98
N GLY A 364 0.70 1.59 -28.70
CA GLY A 364 -0.51 0.87 -28.29
C GLY A 364 -1.80 1.60 -28.68
N PHE A 365 -1.78 2.93 -28.61
CA PHE A 365 -2.94 3.75 -28.95
C PHE A 365 -3.29 3.69 -30.44
N LYS A 366 -2.29 3.80 -31.34
CA LYS A 366 -2.51 3.62 -32.76
C LYS A 366 -3.17 2.28 -33.09
N LYS A 367 -2.73 1.23 -32.38
CA LYS A 367 -3.30 -0.10 -32.57
C LYS A 367 -4.71 -0.22 -32.02
N LEU A 368 -5.00 0.38 -30.87
CA LEU A 368 -6.35 0.43 -30.32
C LEU A 368 -7.31 1.21 -31.23
N GLU A 369 -6.90 2.37 -31.75
CA GLU A 369 -7.70 3.14 -32.71
C GLU A 369 -8.03 2.37 -33.98
N GLU A 370 -7.08 1.56 -34.50
CA GLU A 370 -7.34 0.67 -35.65
C GLU A 370 -8.42 -0.35 -35.28
N LEU A 371 -8.34 -1.00 -34.13
CA LEU A 371 -9.32 -1.98 -33.67
C LEU A 371 -10.70 -1.33 -33.43
N ILE A 372 -10.75 -0.13 -32.84
CA ILE A 372 -11.98 0.63 -32.66
C ILE A 372 -12.63 0.98 -34.01
N LYS A 373 -11.85 1.42 -35.00
CA LYS A 373 -12.37 1.70 -36.35
C LYS A 373 -12.97 0.45 -36.99
N ILE A 374 -12.33 -0.70 -36.84
CA ILE A 374 -12.85 -1.98 -37.33
C ILE A 374 -14.15 -2.34 -36.62
N ALA A 375 -14.17 -2.27 -35.30
CA ALA A 375 -15.35 -2.58 -34.48
C ALA A 375 -16.54 -1.65 -34.79
N ASN A 376 -16.30 -0.35 -34.97
CA ASN A 376 -17.36 0.61 -35.33
C ASN A 376 -17.98 0.36 -36.70
N ASN A 377 -17.26 -0.29 -37.60
CA ASN A 377 -17.74 -0.69 -38.92
C ASN A 377 -18.34 -2.12 -38.95
N SER A 378 -18.42 -2.79 -37.82
CA SER A 378 -18.92 -4.16 -37.68
C SER A 378 -19.95 -4.28 -36.52
N ASP A 379 -19.77 -5.22 -35.62
CA ASP A 379 -20.68 -5.58 -34.55
C ASP A 379 -20.42 -4.85 -33.22
N LYS A 380 -19.57 -3.80 -33.21
CA LYS A 380 -19.12 -3.08 -32.01
C LYS A 380 -18.50 -4.00 -30.95
N LYS A 381 -17.73 -4.98 -31.42
CA LYS A 381 -17.05 -5.92 -30.56
C LYS A 381 -15.58 -6.05 -30.93
N ILE A 382 -14.70 -6.16 -29.95
CA ILE A 382 -13.27 -6.47 -30.12
C ILE A 382 -13.00 -7.83 -29.49
N ASP A 383 -12.23 -8.67 -30.15
CA ASP A 383 -11.85 -9.99 -29.66
C ASP A 383 -10.96 -9.88 -28.42
N ALA A 384 -11.20 -10.74 -27.42
CA ALA A 384 -10.44 -10.78 -26.18
C ALA A 384 -8.92 -11.00 -26.41
N LEU A 385 -8.55 -11.72 -27.48
CA LEU A 385 -7.14 -11.94 -27.83
C LEU A 385 -6.48 -10.64 -28.33
N ASP A 386 -7.19 -9.77 -29.02
CA ASP A 386 -6.64 -8.49 -29.47
C ASP A 386 -6.47 -7.50 -28.28
N VAL A 387 -7.42 -7.50 -27.35
CA VAL A 387 -7.27 -6.77 -26.07
C VAL A 387 -6.08 -7.30 -25.26
N TYR A 388 -5.93 -8.62 -25.19
CA TYR A 388 -4.78 -9.24 -24.55
C TYR A 388 -3.46 -8.90 -25.25
N ARG A 389 -3.42 -8.86 -26.59
CA ARG A 389 -2.22 -8.47 -27.35
C ARG A 389 -1.81 -7.02 -27.11
N LEU A 390 -2.78 -6.10 -26.95
CA LEU A 390 -2.48 -4.72 -26.58
C LEU A 390 -1.71 -4.67 -25.26
N TYR A 391 -2.10 -5.49 -24.28
CA TYR A 391 -1.43 -5.60 -23.00
C TYR A 391 -0.06 -6.27 -23.09
N ASP A 392 0.00 -7.47 -23.67
CA ASP A 392 1.18 -8.34 -23.66
C ASP A 392 2.29 -7.84 -24.59
N THR A 393 1.91 -7.47 -25.82
CA THR A 393 2.87 -7.13 -26.88
C THR A 393 3.22 -5.65 -26.91
N TYR A 394 2.23 -4.78 -26.67
CA TYR A 394 2.40 -3.33 -26.76
C TYR A 394 2.52 -2.65 -25.39
N GLY A 395 2.41 -3.40 -24.29
CA GLY A 395 2.46 -2.85 -22.92
C GLY A 395 1.31 -1.89 -22.59
N PHE A 396 0.22 -1.93 -23.39
CA PHE A 396 -0.92 -1.03 -23.22
C PHE A 396 -1.83 -1.56 -22.12
N PRO A 397 -2.11 -0.80 -21.06
CA PRO A 397 -2.83 -1.32 -19.90
C PRO A 397 -4.26 -1.76 -20.23
N ILE A 398 -4.68 -2.89 -19.66
CA ILE A 398 -6.02 -3.45 -19.89
C ILE A 398 -7.12 -2.52 -19.40
N ASP A 399 -6.98 -1.98 -18.20
CA ASP A 399 -7.94 -1.03 -17.63
C ASP A 399 -8.15 0.15 -18.56
N PHE A 400 -7.06 0.62 -19.18
CA PHE A 400 -7.07 1.71 -20.15
C PHE A 400 -7.80 1.33 -21.45
N THR A 401 -7.56 0.09 -21.91
CA THR A 401 -8.27 -0.45 -23.08
C THR A 401 -9.77 -0.53 -22.79
N LEU A 402 -10.15 -1.09 -21.65
CA LEU A 402 -11.56 -1.26 -21.30
C LEU A 402 -12.30 0.07 -21.14
N GLU A 403 -11.68 1.07 -20.51
CA GLU A 403 -12.24 2.43 -20.42
C GLU A 403 -12.49 3.07 -21.80
N TYR A 404 -11.56 2.85 -22.77
CA TYR A 404 -11.74 3.34 -24.13
C TYR A 404 -12.87 2.62 -24.88
N LEU A 405 -12.97 1.31 -24.68
CA LEU A 405 -14.03 0.51 -25.30
C LEU A 405 -15.41 0.92 -24.76
N ASP A 406 -15.51 1.19 -23.46
CA ASP A 406 -16.75 1.65 -22.84
C ASP A 406 -17.18 3.03 -23.35
N GLU A 407 -16.28 3.98 -23.47
CA GLU A 407 -16.57 5.31 -24.05
C GLU A 407 -17.07 5.24 -25.50
N GLU A 408 -16.57 4.29 -26.30
CA GLU A 408 -16.97 4.07 -27.69
C GLU A 408 -18.18 3.14 -27.83
N ASN A 409 -18.75 2.67 -26.70
CA ASN A 409 -19.81 1.65 -26.65
C ASN A 409 -19.44 0.37 -27.40
N ILE A 410 -18.19 -0.07 -27.26
CA ILE A 410 -17.63 -1.30 -27.81
C ILE A 410 -17.47 -2.31 -26.69
N THR A 411 -17.86 -3.56 -26.94
CA THR A 411 -17.79 -4.64 -25.96
C THR A 411 -16.63 -5.61 -26.22
N THR A 412 -16.15 -6.27 -25.17
CA THR A 412 -15.21 -7.40 -25.24
C THR A 412 -15.54 -8.43 -24.16
N ASP A 413 -15.05 -9.64 -24.33
CA ASP A 413 -15.19 -10.70 -23.30
C ASP A 413 -14.10 -10.56 -22.24
N ILE A 414 -14.40 -9.82 -21.16
CA ILE A 414 -13.50 -9.54 -20.06
C ILE A 414 -13.07 -10.82 -19.33
N ASN A 415 -13.95 -11.83 -19.22
CA ASN A 415 -13.61 -13.09 -18.57
C ASN A 415 -12.51 -13.81 -19.36
N LYS A 416 -12.65 -13.84 -20.66
CA LYS A 416 -11.66 -14.45 -21.55
C LYS A 416 -10.33 -13.67 -21.59
N VAL A 417 -10.36 -12.34 -21.49
CA VAL A 417 -9.15 -11.52 -21.32
C VAL A 417 -8.43 -11.91 -20.04
N ASN A 418 -9.16 -12.02 -18.92
CA ASN A 418 -8.59 -12.41 -17.64
C ASN A 418 -8.03 -13.85 -17.62
N GLU A 419 -8.69 -14.78 -18.32
CA GLU A 419 -8.20 -16.14 -18.54
C GLU A 419 -6.85 -16.15 -19.29
N LEU A 420 -6.74 -15.40 -20.38
CA LEU A 420 -5.51 -15.28 -21.17
C LEU A 420 -4.35 -14.70 -20.33
N ILE A 421 -4.63 -13.69 -19.49
CA ILE A 421 -3.65 -13.12 -18.57
C ILE A 421 -3.20 -14.16 -17.55
N LYS A 422 -4.14 -14.90 -16.98
CA LYS A 422 -3.86 -15.95 -16.00
C LYS A 422 -3.03 -17.07 -16.64
N GLU A 423 -3.40 -17.55 -17.83
CA GLU A 423 -2.64 -18.56 -18.56
C GLU A 423 -1.20 -18.11 -18.84
N HIS A 424 -1.00 -16.83 -19.21
CA HIS A 424 0.34 -16.31 -19.46
C HIS A 424 1.15 -16.18 -18.17
N ARG A 425 0.53 -15.72 -17.08
CA ARG A 425 1.16 -15.70 -15.75
C ARG A 425 1.52 -17.11 -15.28
N ASP A 426 0.64 -18.06 -15.51
CA ASP A 426 0.87 -19.46 -15.13
C ASP A 426 1.95 -20.09 -16.03
N LYS A 427 2.01 -19.78 -17.31
CA LYS A 427 3.10 -20.16 -18.21
C LYS A 427 4.44 -19.53 -17.81
N SER A 428 4.45 -18.25 -17.48
CA SER A 428 5.65 -17.56 -16.98
C SER A 428 6.08 -18.08 -15.60
N ARG A 429 5.13 -18.40 -14.71
CA ARG A 429 5.39 -19.10 -13.45
C ARG A 429 5.88 -20.53 -13.70
N ASN A 430 5.29 -21.26 -14.64
CA ASN A 430 5.69 -22.62 -14.96
C ASN A 430 7.05 -22.68 -15.66
N PHE A 431 7.48 -21.65 -16.38
CA PHE A 431 8.86 -21.56 -16.90
C PHE A 431 9.87 -21.29 -15.77
N ASN A 432 9.47 -20.57 -14.74
CA ASN A 432 10.22 -20.44 -13.47
C ASN A 432 9.92 -21.59 -12.48
N GLN A 433 8.86 -22.40 -12.73
CA GLN A 433 8.36 -23.50 -11.90
C GLN A 433 8.69 -24.89 -12.48
N SER A 434 9.54 -25.00 -13.50
CA SER A 434 10.05 -26.32 -13.91
C SER A 434 10.87 -27.02 -12.79
N THR A 435 10.92 -26.42 -11.60
CA THR A 435 11.52 -26.98 -10.37
C THR A 435 10.63 -26.87 -9.12
N SER A 436 9.41 -26.33 -9.16
CA SER A 436 8.50 -26.40 -8.01
C SER A 436 7.55 -27.57 -8.18
N MET A 437 7.94 -28.75 -7.68
CA MET A 437 6.98 -29.83 -7.42
C MET A 437 5.85 -29.30 -6.54
N ASN A 438 4.60 -29.61 -6.92
CA ASN A 438 3.42 -29.33 -6.11
C ASN A 438 3.59 -29.95 -4.71
N ILE A 439 3.90 -29.11 -3.71
CA ILE A 439 3.89 -29.50 -2.30
C ILE A 439 2.41 -29.53 -1.83
N GLN A 440 1.59 -30.33 -2.48
CA GLN A 440 0.20 -30.62 -2.07
C GLN A 440 0.13 -32.00 -1.39
N ASN A 441 0.99 -32.22 -0.40
CA ASN A 441 0.89 -33.39 0.43
C ASN A 441 0.23 -32.97 1.76
N ASP A 442 -1.00 -33.43 2.00
CA ASP A 442 -1.77 -33.12 3.22
C ASP A 442 -1.01 -33.47 4.51
N LYS A 443 -0.13 -34.49 4.45
CA LYS A 443 0.72 -34.87 5.59
C LYS A 443 1.78 -33.84 5.89
N LEU A 444 2.36 -33.20 4.87
CA LEU A 444 3.35 -32.14 5.01
C LEU A 444 2.71 -30.84 5.52
N LEU A 445 1.48 -30.54 5.08
CA LEU A 445 0.72 -29.36 5.52
C LEU A 445 0.35 -29.41 7.01
N ASN A 446 0.30 -30.60 7.60
CA ASN A 446 -0.01 -30.82 9.02
C ASN A 446 1.22 -31.15 9.86
N PHE A 447 2.43 -31.16 9.29
CA PHE A 447 3.65 -31.54 9.98
C PHE A 447 4.24 -30.37 10.75
N GLN A 448 4.22 -30.42 12.09
CA GLN A 448 4.58 -29.33 13.00
C GLN A 448 5.90 -29.53 13.76
N GLU A 449 6.57 -30.71 13.62
CA GLU A 449 7.83 -30.95 14.32
C GLU A 449 8.90 -29.97 13.85
N GLU A 450 9.69 -29.44 14.79
CA GLU A 450 10.74 -28.48 14.50
C GLU A 450 11.95 -29.12 13.84
N SER A 451 12.51 -28.44 12.85
CA SER A 451 13.77 -28.77 12.18
C SER A 451 14.74 -27.58 12.31
N LYS A 452 15.94 -27.84 12.79
CA LYS A 452 16.96 -26.80 13.02
C LYS A 452 17.99 -26.77 11.90
N PHE A 453 18.25 -25.60 11.35
CA PHE A 453 19.37 -25.37 10.42
C PHE A 453 20.68 -25.18 11.20
N ILE A 454 21.73 -25.91 10.82
CA ILE A 454 23.08 -25.80 11.39
C ILE A 454 24.00 -25.19 10.33
N GLU A 455 24.30 -23.91 10.51
CA GLU A 455 25.17 -23.14 9.63
C GLU A 455 26.67 -23.56 9.80
N ASP A 456 27.48 -23.31 8.79
CA ASP A 456 28.94 -23.56 8.79
C ASP A 456 29.37 -25.03 8.96
N VAL A 457 28.45 -25.99 8.73
CA VAL A 457 28.69 -27.45 8.78
C VAL A 457 28.42 -28.05 7.41
N TYR A 458 29.35 -28.87 6.90
CA TYR A 458 29.28 -29.49 5.57
C TYR A 458 28.89 -30.95 5.61
N GLU A 459 29.03 -31.61 6.76
CA GLU A 459 28.64 -33.00 7.01
C GLU A 459 28.03 -33.08 8.41
N LEU A 460 26.85 -33.76 8.54
CA LEU A 460 26.13 -33.87 9.80
C LEU A 460 25.31 -35.16 9.85
N GLU A 461 25.41 -35.91 10.97
CA GLU A 461 24.48 -37.01 11.25
C GLU A 461 23.23 -36.46 11.95
N SER A 462 22.04 -36.82 11.47
CA SER A 462 20.78 -36.41 12.09
C SER A 462 19.69 -37.46 11.90
N GLU A 463 18.66 -37.37 12.74
CA GLU A 463 17.49 -38.24 12.74
C GLU A 463 16.45 -37.74 11.72
N VAL A 464 15.84 -38.66 10.98
CA VAL A 464 14.70 -38.40 10.11
C VAL A 464 13.44 -38.20 10.95
N ILE A 465 12.80 -37.04 10.88
CA ILE A 465 11.57 -36.76 11.60
C ILE A 465 10.33 -36.79 10.70
N GLY A 466 10.51 -36.71 9.38
CA GLY A 466 9.41 -36.79 8.41
C GLY A 466 9.86 -37.35 7.07
N VAL A 467 9.00 -38.21 6.47
CA VAL A 467 9.19 -38.80 5.14
C VAL A 467 7.95 -38.57 4.31
N PHE A 468 8.13 -37.94 3.11
CA PHE A 468 7.05 -37.50 2.22
C PHE A 468 7.43 -37.77 0.77
N ASP A 469 6.80 -38.74 0.15
CA ASP A 469 7.07 -39.18 -1.23
C ASP A 469 8.58 -39.23 -1.56
N ASN A 470 9.09 -38.22 -2.29
CA ASN A 470 10.52 -38.07 -2.62
C ASN A 470 11.20 -36.98 -1.79
N SER A 471 10.75 -36.74 -0.57
CA SER A 471 11.36 -35.71 0.29
C SER A 471 11.37 -36.14 1.76
N ILE A 472 12.34 -35.58 2.49
CA ILE A 472 12.51 -35.86 3.92
C ILE A 472 12.74 -34.58 4.71
N ILE A 473 12.39 -34.60 6.00
CA ILE A 473 12.76 -33.59 6.98
C ILE A 473 13.64 -34.24 8.05
N LEU A 474 14.75 -33.61 8.36
CA LEU A 474 15.68 -33.99 9.40
C LEU A 474 15.55 -33.08 10.62
N LYS A 475 15.79 -33.61 11.80
CA LYS A 475 15.73 -32.87 13.07
C LYS A 475 16.72 -31.72 13.10
N GLU A 476 17.94 -31.99 12.63
CA GLU A 476 18.97 -30.99 12.38
C GLU A 476 19.46 -31.13 10.92
N SER A 477 19.57 -30.03 10.18
CA SER A 477 19.99 -30.06 8.79
C SER A 477 21.11 -29.08 8.52
N CYS A 478 22.15 -29.54 7.82
CA CYS A 478 23.19 -28.68 7.28
C CYS A 478 22.82 -28.09 5.91
N PHE A 479 21.74 -28.57 5.28
CA PHE A 479 21.24 -28.02 4.02
C PHE A 479 20.48 -26.72 4.24
N TYR A 480 20.89 -25.64 3.55
CA TYR A 480 20.16 -24.38 3.52
C TYR A 480 18.92 -24.51 2.63
N ALA A 481 17.77 -24.16 3.13
CA ALA A 481 16.56 -24.13 2.32
C ALA A 481 16.40 -22.78 1.62
N GLU A 482 16.05 -22.81 0.33
CA GLU A 482 15.83 -21.62 -0.52
C GLU A 482 15.04 -20.54 0.22
N SER A 483 15.65 -19.38 0.39
CA SER A 483 15.06 -18.24 1.10
C SER A 483 15.88 -16.97 0.84
N GLY A 484 15.21 -15.78 0.88
CA GLY A 484 15.91 -14.49 0.79
C GLY A 484 16.72 -14.30 -0.50
N GLY A 485 16.30 -14.92 -1.61
CA GLY A 485 16.99 -14.88 -2.89
C GLY A 485 18.15 -15.85 -3.04
N GLN A 486 18.61 -16.52 -1.96
CA GLN A 486 19.62 -17.56 -2.01
C GLN A 486 18.99 -18.91 -2.37
N VAL A 487 19.57 -19.61 -3.35
CA VAL A 487 19.14 -20.96 -3.79
C VAL A 487 19.40 -22.01 -2.69
N GLY A 488 18.61 -23.10 -2.73
CA GLY A 488 18.76 -24.25 -1.86
C GLY A 488 20.06 -25.00 -2.11
N ASP A 489 20.57 -25.68 -1.07
CA ASP A 489 21.73 -26.54 -1.20
C ASP A 489 21.41 -27.86 -1.87
N THR A 490 22.44 -28.44 -2.45
CA THR A 490 22.45 -29.80 -3.01
C THR A 490 23.52 -30.66 -2.34
N GLY A 491 23.38 -31.98 -2.47
CA GLY A 491 24.36 -32.90 -1.88
C GLY A 491 23.84 -34.32 -1.82
N THR A 492 24.16 -35.05 -0.75
CA THR A 492 23.74 -36.46 -0.56
C THR A 492 23.32 -36.73 0.87
N VAL A 493 22.44 -37.71 1.03
CA VAL A 493 22.07 -38.28 2.32
C VAL A 493 22.24 -39.81 2.25
N GLU A 494 22.88 -40.40 3.27
CA GLU A 494 23.14 -41.86 3.27
C GLU A 494 23.22 -42.46 4.67
N ASN A 495 22.89 -43.75 4.74
CA ASN A 495 23.26 -44.65 5.84
C ASN A 495 23.58 -46.05 5.26
N SER A 496 23.68 -47.08 6.10
CA SER A 496 23.98 -48.46 5.67
C SER A 496 22.92 -49.04 4.72
N ASN A 497 21.69 -48.56 4.71
CA ASN A 497 20.53 -49.15 4.02
C ASN A 497 19.82 -48.18 3.07
N PHE A 498 20.26 -46.91 3.03
CA PHE A 498 19.64 -45.87 2.26
C PHE A 498 20.67 -44.90 1.70
N LYS A 499 20.49 -44.51 0.44
CA LYS A 499 21.26 -43.46 -0.20
C LYS A 499 20.37 -42.67 -1.16
N ALA A 500 20.54 -41.36 -1.19
CA ALA A 500 19.85 -40.50 -2.16
C ALA A 500 20.66 -39.23 -2.41
N ASP A 501 20.45 -38.68 -3.60
CA ASP A 501 20.93 -37.34 -3.94
C ASP A 501 19.91 -36.31 -3.44
N VAL A 502 20.41 -35.22 -2.83
CA VAL A 502 19.59 -34.04 -2.49
C VAL A 502 19.76 -33.04 -3.62
N ILE A 503 18.72 -32.92 -4.44
CA ILE A 503 18.73 -32.04 -5.64
C ILE A 503 18.30 -30.60 -5.32
N ASP A 504 17.60 -30.39 -4.23
CA ASP A 504 17.17 -29.07 -3.75
C ASP A 504 16.78 -29.13 -2.27
N CYS A 505 16.72 -27.97 -1.62
CA CYS A 505 16.22 -27.82 -0.25
C CYS A 505 15.26 -26.62 -0.18
N LYS A 506 14.02 -26.88 0.28
CA LYS A 506 12.94 -25.89 0.33
C LYS A 506 12.44 -25.68 1.75
N LYS A 507 11.75 -24.55 2.01
CA LYS A 507 11.03 -24.37 3.28
C LYS A 507 9.68 -25.09 3.24
N ALA A 508 9.44 -25.95 4.23
CA ALA A 508 8.13 -26.51 4.50
C ALA A 508 7.22 -25.48 5.20
N PRO A 509 5.89 -25.70 5.28
CA PRO A 509 4.92 -24.72 5.82
C PRO A 509 5.23 -24.16 7.20
N PHE A 510 5.81 -24.95 8.10
CA PHE A 510 6.22 -24.53 9.44
C PHE A 510 7.73 -24.24 9.54
N LYS A 511 8.33 -23.77 8.44
CA LYS A 511 9.73 -23.33 8.32
C LYS A 511 10.81 -24.43 8.43
N GLN A 512 10.45 -25.73 8.41
CA GLN A 512 11.41 -26.81 8.37
C GLN A 512 12.18 -26.82 7.03
N ASN A 513 13.38 -27.42 7.05
CA ASN A 513 14.17 -27.66 5.84
C ASN A 513 13.73 -29.00 5.22
N LEU A 514 13.03 -28.93 4.08
CA LEU A 514 12.55 -30.07 3.30
C LEU A 514 13.59 -30.40 2.22
N LEU A 515 14.25 -31.54 2.34
CA LEU A 515 15.22 -32.04 1.39
C LEU A 515 14.48 -32.78 0.26
N ILE A 516 14.66 -32.34 -0.98
CA ILE A 516 14.07 -32.97 -2.18
C ILE A 516 15.09 -34.00 -2.70
N LEU A 517 14.65 -35.25 -2.78
CA LEU A 517 15.50 -36.38 -3.12
C LEU A 517 15.32 -36.85 -4.54
N ASP A 518 16.43 -37.31 -5.12
CA ASP A 518 16.49 -38.05 -6.38
C ASP A 518 17.44 -39.22 -6.28
N ASN A 519 17.46 -40.12 -7.27
CA ASN A 519 18.32 -41.32 -7.29
C ASN A 519 18.26 -42.13 -5.98
N ILE A 520 17.03 -42.35 -5.49
CA ILE A 520 16.80 -43.03 -4.18
C ILE A 520 17.10 -44.52 -4.28
N GLU A 521 18.04 -44.96 -3.45
CA GLU A 521 18.38 -46.37 -3.25
C GLU A 521 18.06 -46.78 -1.81
N GLY A 522 17.31 -47.90 -1.65
CA GLY A 522 16.93 -48.43 -0.33
C GLY A 522 15.63 -47.81 0.20
N ASN A 523 15.38 -48.02 1.49
CA ASN A 523 14.19 -47.50 2.20
C ASN A 523 14.59 -46.72 3.44
N ILE A 524 13.81 -45.70 3.75
CA ILE A 524 14.00 -44.81 4.90
C ILE A 524 12.70 -44.69 5.72
N ASN A 525 12.82 -44.65 7.04
CA ASN A 525 11.71 -44.49 7.96
C ASN A 525 12.00 -43.34 8.94
N VAL A 526 10.94 -42.81 9.52
CA VAL A 526 11.06 -41.86 10.65
C VAL A 526 11.77 -42.57 11.82
N GLY A 527 12.75 -41.89 12.41
CA GLY A 527 13.62 -42.38 13.45
C GLY A 527 14.99 -42.91 12.95
N ASP A 528 15.13 -43.16 11.64
CA ASP A 528 16.43 -43.53 11.08
C ASP A 528 17.43 -42.37 11.14
N LYS A 529 18.72 -42.68 11.30
CA LYS A 529 19.80 -41.70 11.23
C LYS A 529 20.42 -41.69 9.84
N LEU A 530 20.65 -40.49 9.31
CA LEU A 530 21.32 -40.24 8.06
C LEU A 530 22.54 -39.34 8.23
N ILE A 531 23.59 -39.65 7.51
CA ILE A 531 24.70 -38.72 7.31
C ILE A 531 24.36 -37.84 6.10
N GLN A 532 24.30 -36.55 6.34
CA GLN A 532 24.10 -35.48 5.33
C GLN A 532 25.46 -34.98 4.87
N LYS A 533 25.62 -34.79 3.55
CA LYS A 533 26.82 -34.18 2.97
C LYS A 533 26.41 -33.17 1.91
N ILE A 534 26.64 -31.89 2.16
CA ILE A 534 26.33 -30.86 1.18
C ILE A 534 27.42 -30.76 0.12
N ASN A 535 27.06 -30.27 -1.07
CA ASN A 535 28.03 -29.89 -2.10
C ASN A 535 28.81 -28.67 -1.61
N LYS A 536 30.01 -28.91 -1.06
CA LYS A 536 30.84 -27.90 -0.44
C LYS A 536 31.23 -26.78 -1.43
N THR A 537 31.62 -27.12 -2.65
CA THR A 537 32.03 -26.13 -3.66
C THR A 537 30.87 -25.20 -4.00
N ARG A 538 29.68 -25.77 -4.22
CA ARG A 538 28.47 -24.99 -4.49
C ARG A 538 28.15 -24.05 -3.32
N ARG A 539 28.10 -24.56 -2.09
CA ARG A 539 27.85 -23.76 -0.89
C ARG A 539 28.84 -22.61 -0.73
N GLU A 540 30.14 -22.87 -0.89
CA GLU A 540 31.18 -21.85 -0.78
C GLU A 540 30.98 -20.74 -1.82
N ASN A 541 30.64 -21.07 -3.06
CA ASN A 541 30.39 -20.09 -4.10
C ASN A 541 29.11 -19.28 -3.87
N VAL A 542 28.02 -19.95 -3.51
CA VAL A 542 26.75 -19.27 -3.12
C VAL A 542 27.00 -18.32 -1.94
N THR A 543 27.74 -18.74 -0.93
CA THR A 543 28.08 -17.95 0.25
C THR A 543 28.89 -16.69 -0.10
N LYS A 544 29.84 -16.79 -1.05
CA LYS A 544 30.60 -15.64 -1.60
C LYS A 544 29.64 -14.65 -2.29
N ASN A 545 28.79 -15.15 -3.17
CA ASN A 545 27.83 -14.34 -3.92
C ASN A 545 26.80 -13.67 -3.01
N HIS A 546 26.35 -14.35 -1.95
CA HIS A 546 25.43 -13.76 -0.97
C HIS A 546 26.08 -12.63 -0.19
N THR A 547 27.30 -12.82 0.26
CA THR A 547 28.05 -11.74 0.93
C THR A 547 28.32 -10.58 -0.02
N LEU A 548 28.65 -10.88 -1.28
CA LEU A 548 28.84 -9.87 -2.31
C LEU A 548 27.59 -9.03 -2.55
N THR A 549 26.39 -9.64 -2.44
CA THR A 549 25.12 -8.91 -2.56
C THR A 549 24.99 -7.82 -1.50
N HIS A 550 25.36 -8.09 -0.25
CA HIS A 550 25.36 -7.11 0.83
C HIS A 550 26.34 -5.95 0.57
N LEU A 551 27.58 -6.27 0.15
CA LEU A 551 28.58 -5.26 -0.17
C LEU A 551 28.12 -4.40 -1.37
N LEU A 552 27.56 -5.03 -2.40
CA LEU A 552 27.04 -4.35 -3.59
C LEU A 552 25.91 -3.37 -3.22
N GLN A 553 24.96 -3.82 -2.44
CA GLN A 553 23.85 -2.98 -1.98
C GLN A 553 24.37 -1.75 -1.23
N LYS A 554 25.34 -1.93 -0.33
CA LYS A 554 25.92 -0.84 0.44
C LYS A 554 26.64 0.17 -0.47
N GLU A 555 27.43 -0.30 -1.43
CA GLU A 555 28.16 0.60 -2.32
C GLU A 555 27.25 1.27 -3.36
N LEU A 556 26.18 0.60 -3.81
CA LEU A 556 25.15 1.27 -4.60
C LEU A 556 24.53 2.45 -3.82
N GLN A 557 24.24 2.28 -2.52
CA GLN A 557 23.74 3.38 -1.69
C GLN A 557 24.78 4.50 -1.50
N ASN A 558 26.04 4.16 -1.34
CA ASN A 558 27.11 5.14 -1.18
C ASN A 558 27.33 5.99 -2.45
N VAL A 559 27.18 5.39 -3.64
CA VAL A 559 27.41 6.06 -4.93
C VAL A 559 26.14 6.75 -5.45
N LEU A 560 25.00 6.10 -5.32
CA LEU A 560 23.75 6.53 -5.95
C LEU A 560 22.78 7.22 -4.99
N GLY A 561 22.95 7.06 -3.67
CA GLY A 561 22.07 7.61 -2.63
C GLY A 561 20.91 6.69 -2.29
N ASP A 562 19.67 7.14 -2.44
CA ASP A 562 18.47 6.39 -2.02
C ASP A 562 18.17 5.23 -2.98
N VAL A 563 18.84 4.12 -2.76
CA VAL A 563 18.67 2.85 -3.48
C VAL A 563 18.01 1.83 -2.54
N LYS A 564 16.91 1.21 -3.00
CA LYS A 564 16.21 0.15 -2.26
C LYS A 564 16.19 -1.13 -3.07
N GLN A 565 16.44 -2.24 -2.40
CA GLN A 565 16.34 -3.57 -3.00
C GLN A 565 14.88 -3.83 -3.44
N ALA A 566 14.72 -4.25 -4.70
CA ALA A 566 13.45 -4.70 -5.28
C ALA A 566 13.41 -6.23 -5.42
N GLY A 567 14.57 -6.90 -5.47
CA GLY A 567 14.71 -8.33 -5.53
C GLY A 567 16.20 -8.75 -5.54
N SER A 568 16.43 -10.03 -5.28
CA SER A 568 17.76 -10.63 -5.41
C SER A 568 17.66 -12.08 -5.85
N TYR A 569 18.69 -12.55 -6.54
CA TYR A 569 18.90 -13.95 -6.86
C TYR A 569 20.38 -14.27 -6.69
N VAL A 570 20.68 -15.29 -5.89
CA VAL A 570 22.03 -15.66 -5.51
C VAL A 570 22.26 -17.14 -5.78
N ASP A 571 23.11 -17.44 -6.75
CA ASP A 571 23.49 -18.76 -7.20
C ASP A 571 25.02 -18.97 -7.05
N GLU A 572 25.52 -20.14 -7.40
CA GLU A 572 26.95 -20.47 -7.36
C GLU A 572 27.77 -19.74 -8.42
N ASP A 573 27.17 -19.41 -9.58
CA ASP A 573 27.84 -18.81 -10.71
C ASP A 573 27.75 -17.28 -10.72
N TYR A 574 26.61 -16.71 -10.27
CA TYR A 574 26.38 -15.27 -10.28
C TYR A 574 25.36 -14.84 -9.24
N LEU A 575 25.27 -13.54 -9.05
CA LEU A 575 24.18 -12.88 -8.33
C LEU A 575 23.46 -11.91 -9.26
N ARG A 576 22.15 -11.71 -9.02
CA ARG A 576 21.36 -10.61 -9.58
C ARG A 576 20.82 -9.78 -8.43
N PHE A 577 20.97 -8.47 -8.54
CA PHE A 577 20.43 -7.51 -7.58
C PHE A 577 19.55 -6.52 -8.30
N ASP A 578 18.23 -6.60 -8.07
CA ASP A 578 17.24 -5.69 -8.61
C ASP A 578 17.01 -4.57 -7.60
N PHE A 579 17.07 -3.32 -8.03
CA PHE A 579 16.90 -2.18 -7.13
C PHE A 579 16.14 -1.03 -7.79
N THR A 580 15.53 -0.20 -6.95
CA THR A 580 14.85 1.02 -7.39
C THR A 580 15.83 2.17 -7.41
N TYR A 581 15.93 2.86 -8.54
CA TYR A 581 16.73 4.05 -8.69
C TYR A 581 16.05 5.04 -9.63
N ILE A 582 16.20 6.33 -9.37
CA ILE A 582 15.47 7.38 -10.08
C ILE A 582 15.96 7.65 -11.51
N LYS A 583 17.13 7.15 -11.91
CA LYS A 583 17.68 7.33 -13.27
C LYS A 583 18.36 6.03 -13.76
N LYS A 584 18.56 5.92 -15.08
CA LYS A 584 19.41 4.86 -15.62
C LYS A 584 20.81 5.04 -15.03
N ILE A 585 21.35 3.97 -14.45
CA ILE A 585 22.73 3.97 -13.98
C ILE A 585 23.68 4.14 -15.17
N GLY A 586 24.65 5.03 -15.04
CA GLY A 586 25.67 5.29 -16.05
C GLY A 586 26.86 4.36 -15.90
N ASP A 587 27.62 4.20 -16.99
CA ASP A 587 28.80 3.34 -17.00
C ASP A 587 29.88 3.79 -15.97
N GLU A 588 30.02 5.10 -15.75
CA GLU A 588 30.94 5.65 -14.74
C GLU A 588 30.48 5.29 -13.31
N GLU A 589 29.19 5.31 -13.03
CA GLU A 589 28.64 4.92 -11.74
C GLU A 589 28.83 3.42 -11.50
N ILE A 590 28.65 2.57 -12.51
CA ILE A 590 28.89 1.12 -12.45
C ILE A 590 30.37 0.84 -12.14
N ILE A 591 31.28 1.48 -12.85
CA ILE A 591 32.74 1.33 -12.65
C ILE A 591 33.13 1.76 -11.23
N GLU A 592 32.56 2.86 -10.70
CA GLU A 592 32.88 3.31 -9.35
C GLU A 592 32.30 2.34 -8.30
N VAL A 593 31.09 1.80 -8.48
CA VAL A 593 30.53 0.77 -7.60
C VAL A 593 31.40 -0.49 -7.61
N GLU A 594 31.76 -1.02 -8.79
CA GLU A 594 32.61 -2.19 -8.92
C GLU A 594 33.96 -1.98 -8.19
N LYS A 595 34.58 -0.82 -8.39
CA LYS A 595 35.83 -0.47 -7.72
C LYS A 595 35.68 -0.49 -6.19
N ARG A 596 34.67 0.17 -5.65
CA ARG A 596 34.42 0.24 -4.20
C ARG A 596 34.12 -1.12 -3.60
N VAL A 597 33.31 -1.93 -4.26
CA VAL A 597 33.04 -3.32 -3.83
C VAL A 597 34.32 -4.11 -3.74
N ASN A 598 35.23 -4.02 -4.76
CA ASN A 598 36.54 -4.70 -4.75
C ASN A 598 37.51 -4.14 -3.69
N GLU A 599 37.41 -2.87 -3.32
CA GLU A 599 38.13 -2.29 -2.19
C GLU A 599 37.67 -2.90 -0.87
N ARG A 600 36.37 -3.01 -0.63
CA ARG A 600 35.81 -3.67 0.57
C ARG A 600 36.20 -5.15 0.67
N ILE A 601 36.26 -5.86 -0.44
CA ILE A 601 36.73 -7.24 -0.47
C ILE A 601 38.18 -7.31 0.05
N LYS A 602 39.04 -6.38 -0.37
CA LYS A 602 40.47 -6.30 0.03
C LYS A 602 40.68 -5.87 1.49
N GLU A 603 39.71 -5.12 2.09
CA GLU A 603 39.74 -4.71 3.49
C GLU A 603 39.73 -5.90 4.47
N SER A 604 39.40 -7.10 4.00
CA SER A 604 39.35 -8.31 4.82
C SER A 604 38.49 -8.19 6.06
N ILE A 605 37.25 -7.73 5.87
CA ILE A 605 36.27 -7.46 6.93
C ILE A 605 35.74 -8.79 7.47
N LYS A 606 35.76 -8.98 8.77
CA LYS A 606 35.18 -10.15 9.43
C LYS A 606 33.64 -10.02 9.53
N ARG A 607 32.94 -11.15 9.34
CA ARG A 607 31.52 -11.32 9.58
C ARG A 607 31.23 -11.16 11.07
N ASP A 608 30.24 -10.30 11.43
CA ASP A 608 29.66 -10.23 12.76
C ASP A 608 28.17 -10.59 12.68
N ILE A 609 27.73 -11.54 13.53
CA ILE A 609 26.36 -12.02 13.59
C ILE A 609 25.81 -11.75 14.98
N LYS A 610 24.65 -11.10 15.06
CA LYS A 610 23.94 -10.84 16.31
C LYS A 610 22.48 -11.27 16.20
N TYR A 611 21.92 -11.77 17.28
CA TYR A 611 20.49 -12.01 17.41
C TYR A 611 19.91 -10.96 18.35
N LEU A 612 19.09 -10.07 17.81
CA LEU A 612 18.59 -8.90 18.52
C LEU A 612 17.05 -8.85 18.44
N PRO A 613 16.40 -8.24 19.45
CA PRO A 613 15.01 -7.84 19.33
C PRO A 613 14.82 -6.96 18.09
N LYS A 614 13.74 -7.16 17.34
CA LYS A 614 13.41 -6.44 16.09
C LYS A 614 13.57 -4.92 16.24
N GLU A 615 13.08 -4.35 17.34
CA GLU A 615 13.16 -2.91 17.59
C GLU A 615 14.60 -2.40 17.78
N GLU A 616 15.48 -3.21 18.36
CA GLU A 616 16.89 -2.87 18.53
C GLU A 616 17.64 -2.96 17.19
N ALA A 617 17.34 -3.98 16.40
CA ALA A 617 17.92 -4.15 15.07
C ALA A 617 17.59 -2.97 14.14
N PHE A 618 16.37 -2.44 14.20
CA PHE A 618 15.97 -1.27 13.39
C PHE A 618 16.67 0.02 13.80
N LYS A 619 17.05 0.17 15.08
CA LYS A 619 17.85 1.32 15.56
C LYS A 619 19.28 1.35 15.01
N LEU A 620 19.78 0.21 14.51
CA LEU A 620 21.12 0.11 13.89
C LEU A 620 21.14 0.58 12.43
N ASN A 621 20.05 1.19 11.91
CA ASN A 621 19.87 1.46 10.48
C ASN A 621 20.11 0.22 9.61
N SER A 622 19.77 -0.96 10.14
CA SER A 622 19.90 -2.22 9.41
C SER A 622 18.96 -2.22 8.19
N MET A 623 19.46 -2.69 7.07
CA MET A 623 18.65 -2.89 5.88
C MET A 623 17.71 -4.08 6.09
N HIS A 624 16.46 -3.89 5.71
CA HIS A 624 15.42 -4.90 5.80
C HIS A 624 14.46 -4.73 4.62
N LEU A 625 13.90 -5.85 4.15
CA LEU A 625 12.91 -5.85 3.08
C LEU A 625 11.56 -5.40 3.63
N PHE A 626 10.95 -4.42 2.99
CA PHE A 626 9.57 -4.02 3.28
C PHE A 626 8.61 -5.15 2.89
N GLY A 627 7.72 -5.55 3.82
CA GLY A 627 6.70 -6.58 3.59
C GLY A 627 7.07 -7.98 4.05
N GLU A 628 8.28 -8.23 4.55
CA GLU A 628 8.61 -9.48 5.22
C GLU A 628 8.19 -9.47 6.70
N LYS A 629 7.55 -10.57 7.14
CA LYS A 629 7.20 -10.78 8.55
C LYS A 629 8.44 -11.28 9.29
N TYR A 630 9.07 -10.40 10.02
CA TYR A 630 10.18 -10.73 10.90
C TYR A 630 9.67 -11.24 12.27
N SER A 631 10.36 -12.24 12.83
CA SER A 631 10.12 -12.70 14.20
C SER A 631 10.54 -11.64 15.23
N ASP A 632 10.12 -11.80 16.49
CA ASP A 632 10.49 -10.87 17.59
C ASP A 632 12.00 -10.76 17.79
N ILE A 633 12.74 -11.86 17.52
CA ILE A 633 14.21 -11.89 17.49
C ILE A 633 14.65 -12.09 16.05
N VAL A 634 15.52 -11.22 15.56
CA VAL A 634 16.04 -11.24 14.19
C VAL A 634 17.55 -11.46 14.16
N ARG A 635 18.01 -12.16 13.13
CA ARG A 635 19.44 -12.35 12.84
C ARG A 635 19.95 -11.16 12.05
N VAL A 636 20.91 -10.44 12.61
CA VAL A 636 21.61 -9.30 12.01
C VAL A 636 22.99 -9.75 11.57
N VAL A 637 23.30 -9.58 10.28
CA VAL A 637 24.62 -9.85 9.70
C VAL A 637 25.28 -8.53 9.35
N SER A 638 26.50 -8.33 9.80
CA SER A 638 27.25 -7.10 9.47
C SER A 638 28.67 -7.35 8.99
N PHE A 639 29.06 -6.51 8.04
CA PHE A 639 30.42 -6.34 7.55
C PHE A 639 30.75 -4.84 7.64
N ASN A 640 31.25 -4.40 8.80
CA ASN A 640 31.39 -2.99 9.18
C ASN A 640 30.04 -2.25 9.12
N ASP A 641 29.91 -1.28 8.22
CA ASP A 641 28.71 -0.45 8.03
C ASP A 641 27.68 -1.03 7.04
N SER A 642 27.94 -2.21 6.45
CA SER A 642 26.92 -3.02 5.78
C SER A 642 26.23 -3.88 6.82
N ILE A 643 25.01 -3.51 7.23
CA ILE A 643 24.25 -4.16 8.31
C ILE A 643 22.88 -4.55 7.74
N GLU A 644 22.56 -5.86 7.78
CA GLU A 644 21.32 -6.36 7.18
C GLU A 644 20.63 -7.41 8.07
N LEU A 645 19.30 -7.44 8.00
CA LEU A 645 18.51 -8.54 8.54
C LEU A 645 18.53 -9.68 7.53
N CYS A 646 19.36 -10.69 7.79
CA CYS A 646 19.59 -11.76 6.83
C CYS A 646 19.70 -13.13 7.48
N GLY A 647 18.96 -14.11 6.93
CA GLY A 647 19.01 -15.52 7.32
C GLY A 647 19.92 -16.38 6.46
N GLY A 648 20.61 -15.81 5.46
CA GLY A 648 21.42 -16.54 4.50
C GLY A 648 22.83 -16.89 4.99
N CYS A 649 23.56 -17.64 4.16
CA CYS A 649 24.92 -18.07 4.45
C CYS A 649 25.94 -17.03 3.96
N HIS A 650 26.90 -16.69 4.80
CA HIS A 650 27.91 -15.66 4.52
C HIS A 650 29.33 -16.12 4.82
N VAL A 651 30.29 -15.60 4.04
CA VAL A 651 31.70 -15.87 4.31
C VAL A 651 32.15 -15.33 5.68
N GLU A 652 33.11 -15.97 6.31
CA GLU A 652 33.64 -15.47 7.59
C GLU A 652 34.43 -14.16 7.41
N ASN A 653 34.98 -13.94 6.21
CA ASN A 653 35.76 -12.77 5.89
C ASN A 653 35.59 -12.39 4.41
N THR A 654 35.46 -11.09 4.12
CA THR A 654 35.26 -10.61 2.74
C THR A 654 36.35 -10.97 1.78
N SER A 655 37.61 -11.14 2.25
CA SER A 655 38.75 -11.56 1.39
C SER A 655 38.56 -12.93 0.72
N LEU A 656 37.65 -13.78 1.25
CA LEU A 656 37.35 -15.09 0.68
C LEU A 656 36.49 -15.00 -0.61
N ILE A 657 35.91 -13.83 -0.90
CA ILE A 657 35.12 -13.59 -2.11
C ILE A 657 35.98 -13.60 -3.35
N GLY A 658 37.17 -13.03 -3.26
CA GLY A 658 38.12 -12.90 -4.39
C GLY A 658 37.96 -11.58 -5.14
N LYS A 659 37.52 -11.61 -6.39
CA LYS A 659 37.30 -10.41 -7.22
C LYS A 659 35.88 -10.41 -7.80
N CYS A 660 35.25 -9.27 -7.79
CA CYS A 660 33.94 -9.02 -8.37
C CYS A 660 34.07 -8.28 -9.71
N ALA A 661 33.15 -8.59 -10.65
CA ALA A 661 32.82 -7.78 -11.83
C ALA A 661 31.33 -7.54 -11.89
N ILE A 662 30.92 -6.31 -12.26
CA ILE A 662 29.54 -5.88 -12.35
C ILE A 662 29.18 -5.59 -13.80
#